data_ff1f8cc60401d7cc924b9a2d1c09bb01
#
_entry.id   ff1f8cc60401d7cc924b9a2d1c09bb01
#
_cell.length_a   1.000
_cell.length_b   1.000
_cell.length_c   1.000
_cell.angle_alpha   90.00
_cell.angle_beta   90.00
_cell.angle_gamma   90.00
#
_symmetry.space_group_name_H-M   'P 1'
#
loop_
_entity.id
_entity.type
_entity.pdbx_description
1 polymer ?
#
loop_
_entity_poly.entity_id
_entity_poly.type
_entity_poly.pdbx_seq_one_letter_code
_entity_poly.pdbx_strand_id
1 'polypeptide(L)'
;MGGFFMKIYVNVNAGHDGNGTEQMPFRHINDAAKIAQPGDEVWVAPGVYREYVDPVHAGREDARITYRSVEPLGAVITGAERIQSWVPYKENVWVCRVANSLFGNYNPYTTMVYGDWYFAKADKHTGCVYLNNRALYEAGSVEECIKAEVYECSWVPEESTYKWYTEQDQEKDETVIYANFHGADPNEENVEINVRRECFMPSKTGVGYITVSGFVVTKAATTWAPPAAYQDGMIGPHWSKGWIIEDCEISNSKCTGISLGKYYDPENDHYFTNKYVKSPTQMERDAVCRGQYHGWLKEKVGSHIIRRNNIHHCEQGGIIGRMGGVFSIIEDNHIHHINNMMELGGAEIAGIKMHAAIDVIMRRNHIHHCTMGIWCDWEAQGTRLSQNLLHDNQRPAFAKQLKGGMMCQDIFVEVGHGPTLIDNNILLSDASLRFATQGVAMVHNLICGALTCVGEGTSWRYTPYHMPHRTEVMGFMTILHGDDRFYNNIFVQKWPSEDFITMHDSDDGFDSENRKVGTWMFDEYPTYDEWISQFDFTKPADMKKLESVHFDHLPVWSEGNVYLNGAKEWKHEKNGFVSSENVKVELTEKDGKYFLDTNIYEILEDFSGRMINTEVLGKAFEPEEFFENPDGTPITFDTDYFGGHRGAKVIPGPFAEKEDVGKNVNICTAF
;
A
#
# COMPACT_ATOMS: atom_id res chain seq x y z
N MET A 1 26.17 -4.81 32.10
CA MET A 1 27.31 -5.40 31.38
C MET A 1 27.24 -4.81 29.97
N GLY A 2 28.21 -3.95 29.59
CA GLY A 2 28.26 -3.44 28.23
C GLY A 2 28.65 -4.57 27.30
N GLY A 3 27.69 -5.04 26.52
CA GLY A 3 27.96 -6.01 25.47
C GLY A 3 28.88 -5.37 24.43
N PHE A 4 29.90 -6.06 24.01
CA PHE A 4 30.68 -5.67 22.84
C PHE A 4 29.81 -5.92 21.62
N PHE A 5 29.35 -4.85 20.98
CA PHE A 5 28.70 -4.93 19.68
C PHE A 5 29.74 -5.29 18.62
N MET A 6 29.45 -6.29 17.80
CA MET A 6 30.35 -6.72 16.75
C MET A 6 29.94 -6.12 15.40
N LYS A 7 30.97 -5.80 14.59
CA LYS A 7 30.79 -5.62 13.15
C LYS A 7 31.06 -6.93 12.47
N ILE A 8 30.09 -7.40 11.71
CA ILE A 8 30.17 -8.62 10.91
C ILE A 8 30.27 -8.21 9.45
N TYR A 9 31.33 -8.60 8.78
CA TYR A 9 31.62 -8.17 7.41
C TYR A 9 31.20 -9.25 6.41
N VAL A 10 30.57 -8.81 5.33
CA VAL A 10 30.11 -9.65 4.21
C VAL A 10 30.63 -9.09 2.90
N ASN A 11 31.20 -9.95 2.04
CA ASN A 11 31.64 -9.57 0.70
C ASN A 11 31.43 -10.76 -0.25
N VAL A 12 30.63 -10.59 -1.30
CA VAL A 12 30.33 -11.63 -2.28
C VAL A 12 31.57 -12.22 -2.95
N ASN A 13 32.67 -11.49 -3.02
CA ASN A 13 33.94 -11.91 -3.58
C ASN A 13 34.88 -12.60 -2.56
N ALA A 14 34.44 -12.78 -1.32
CA ALA A 14 35.23 -13.45 -0.28
C ALA A 14 35.39 -14.95 -0.56
N GLY A 15 36.40 -15.56 0.04
CA GLY A 15 36.57 -17.02 0.06
C GLY A 15 35.44 -17.71 0.84
N HIS A 16 35.34 -19.02 0.66
CA HIS A 16 34.28 -19.81 1.33
C HIS A 16 34.49 -19.97 2.85
N ASP A 17 35.71 -19.78 3.37
CA ASP A 17 36.06 -19.98 4.77
C ASP A 17 36.03 -18.68 5.60
N GLY A 18 35.21 -17.71 5.21
CA GLY A 18 35.02 -16.47 5.94
C GLY A 18 34.44 -16.71 7.35
N ASN A 19 34.82 -15.86 8.31
CA ASN A 19 34.36 -15.92 9.69
C ASN A 19 33.68 -14.63 10.15
N GLY A 20 33.40 -13.70 9.20
CA GLY A 20 32.72 -12.43 9.46
C GLY A 20 33.62 -11.30 9.97
N THR A 21 34.92 -11.52 10.11
CA THR A 21 35.86 -10.42 10.40
C THR A 21 36.16 -9.61 9.14
N GLU A 22 36.69 -8.40 9.29
CA GLU A 22 37.07 -7.54 8.17
C GLU A 22 38.11 -8.19 7.25
N GLN A 23 39.04 -8.96 7.79
CA GLN A 23 40.07 -9.65 7.06
C GLN A 23 39.58 -10.96 6.42
N MET A 24 38.54 -11.57 6.99
CA MET A 24 37.93 -12.81 6.52
C MET A 24 36.37 -12.65 6.49
N PRO A 25 35.82 -11.80 5.63
CA PRO A 25 34.39 -11.57 5.59
C PRO A 25 33.64 -12.82 5.13
N PHE A 26 32.40 -12.97 5.55
CA PHE A 26 31.50 -13.96 4.97
C PHE A 26 31.24 -13.68 3.50
N ARG A 27 30.99 -14.72 2.73
CA ARG A 27 30.60 -14.59 1.33
C ARG A 27 29.10 -14.30 1.16
N HIS A 28 28.28 -14.83 2.07
CA HIS A 28 26.82 -14.73 2.05
C HIS A 28 26.30 -13.93 3.23
N ILE A 29 25.30 -13.10 2.99
CA ILE A 29 24.60 -12.34 4.04
C ILE A 29 23.92 -13.31 5.02
N ASN A 30 23.40 -14.43 4.51
CA ASN A 30 22.73 -15.43 5.33
C ASN A 30 23.65 -16.12 6.34
N ASP A 31 24.96 -16.18 6.10
CA ASP A 31 25.91 -16.69 7.09
C ASP A 31 26.09 -15.72 8.26
N ALA A 32 26.08 -14.41 7.98
CA ALA A 32 26.02 -13.39 9.02
C ALA A 32 24.68 -13.41 9.78
N ALA A 33 23.57 -13.62 9.07
CA ALA A 33 22.22 -13.66 9.65
C ALA A 33 22.05 -14.82 10.67
N LYS A 34 22.77 -15.92 10.51
CA LYS A 34 22.77 -17.05 11.44
C LYS A 34 23.44 -16.74 12.78
N ILE A 35 24.37 -15.80 12.82
CA ILE A 35 25.20 -15.55 14.02
C ILE A 35 24.97 -14.18 14.66
N ALA A 36 24.45 -13.20 13.93
CA ALA A 36 24.25 -11.85 14.43
C ALA A 36 23.39 -11.84 15.70
N GLN A 37 23.82 -11.09 16.72
CA GLN A 37 23.20 -10.99 18.04
C GLN A 37 22.68 -9.57 18.29
N PRO A 38 21.84 -9.35 19.29
CA PRO A 38 21.35 -8.01 19.63
C PRO A 38 22.49 -6.98 19.79
N GLY A 39 22.43 -5.93 18.98
CA GLY A 39 23.41 -4.84 18.92
C GLY A 39 24.46 -4.99 17.82
N ASP A 40 24.56 -6.13 17.16
CA ASP A 40 25.50 -6.32 16.07
C ASP A 40 25.12 -5.60 14.79
N GLU A 41 26.12 -5.18 14.03
CA GLU A 41 25.97 -4.61 12.70
C GLU A 41 26.58 -5.52 11.62
N VAL A 42 25.79 -5.92 10.65
CA VAL A 42 26.21 -6.65 9.45
C VAL A 42 26.50 -5.64 8.34
N TRP A 43 27.77 -5.54 7.95
CA TRP A 43 28.28 -4.63 6.94
C TRP A 43 28.49 -5.36 5.63
N VAL A 44 27.64 -5.03 4.63
CA VAL A 44 27.61 -5.75 3.36
C VAL A 44 28.27 -4.91 2.27
N ALA A 45 29.36 -5.42 1.70
CA ALA A 45 30.08 -4.77 0.62
C ALA A 45 29.25 -4.73 -0.68
N PRO A 46 29.51 -3.80 -1.60
CA PRO A 46 28.85 -3.75 -2.91
C PRO A 46 28.98 -5.08 -3.64
N GLY A 47 27.91 -5.50 -4.33
CA GLY A 47 27.85 -6.72 -5.12
C GLY A 47 26.46 -7.32 -5.21
N VAL A 48 26.31 -8.39 -6.00
CA VAL A 48 25.03 -9.06 -6.23
C VAL A 48 24.99 -10.35 -5.42
N TYR A 49 24.11 -10.38 -4.43
CA TYR A 49 23.88 -11.49 -3.51
C TYR A 49 22.64 -12.27 -3.94
N ARG A 50 22.84 -13.44 -4.56
CA ARG A 50 21.79 -14.34 -5.05
C ARG A 50 21.43 -15.32 -3.96
N GLU A 51 20.65 -14.86 -2.99
CA GLU A 51 20.35 -15.65 -1.80
C GLU A 51 19.02 -15.22 -1.15
N TYR A 52 18.53 -16.08 -0.29
CA TYR A 52 17.50 -15.76 0.69
C TYR A 52 18.15 -15.55 2.05
N VAL A 53 17.92 -14.40 2.64
CA VAL A 53 18.44 -14.03 3.96
C VAL A 53 17.37 -14.29 5.01
N ASP A 54 17.67 -15.21 5.93
CA ASP A 54 16.79 -15.64 7.03
C ASP A 54 17.40 -15.27 8.39
N PRO A 55 17.08 -14.09 8.95
CA PRO A 55 17.52 -13.71 10.28
C PRO A 55 17.01 -14.67 11.35
N VAL A 56 17.93 -15.23 12.16
CA VAL A 56 17.60 -16.25 13.18
C VAL A 56 17.35 -15.63 14.56
N HIS A 57 18.05 -14.55 14.88
CA HIS A 57 17.98 -13.88 16.18
C HIS A 57 17.24 -12.54 16.11
N ALA A 58 16.48 -12.28 17.15
CA ALA A 58 15.86 -10.96 17.33
C ALA A 58 16.84 -9.97 17.97
N GLY A 59 16.77 -8.70 17.57
CA GLY A 59 17.35 -7.61 18.34
C GLY A 59 16.51 -7.27 19.58
N ARG A 60 16.80 -6.15 20.17
CA ARG A 60 16.01 -5.49 21.22
C ARG A 60 15.84 -4.03 20.87
N GLU A 61 14.91 -3.37 21.50
CA GLU A 61 14.65 -1.94 21.27
C GLU A 61 15.90 -1.07 21.49
N ASP A 62 16.66 -1.38 22.54
CA ASP A 62 17.92 -0.72 22.92
C ASP A 62 19.17 -1.31 22.26
N ALA A 63 19.03 -2.38 21.50
CA ALA A 63 20.14 -3.11 20.86
C ALA A 63 19.64 -3.85 19.60
N ARG A 64 19.39 -3.12 18.55
CA ARG A 64 18.91 -3.66 17.26
C ARG A 64 19.99 -4.47 16.56
N ILE A 65 19.60 -5.43 15.74
CA ILE A 65 20.51 -6.04 14.76
C ILE A 65 20.36 -5.23 13.45
N THR A 66 21.45 -4.68 12.95
CA THR A 66 21.42 -3.83 11.76
C THR A 66 22.14 -4.51 10.61
N TYR A 67 21.45 -4.68 9.50
CA TYR A 67 22.02 -5.07 8.20
C TYR A 67 22.11 -3.82 7.35
N ARG A 68 23.30 -3.50 6.86
CA ARG A 68 23.50 -2.30 6.03
C ARG A 68 24.40 -2.55 4.83
N SER A 69 24.05 -1.98 3.71
CA SER A 69 24.97 -1.82 2.60
C SER A 69 26.05 -0.81 2.97
N VAL A 70 27.31 -1.13 2.70
CA VAL A 70 28.44 -0.21 2.97
C VAL A 70 28.34 1.05 2.11
N GLU A 71 27.98 0.87 0.86
CA GLU A 71 27.68 1.96 -0.07
C GLU A 71 26.15 1.99 -0.30
N PRO A 72 25.51 3.16 -0.26
CA PRO A 72 24.08 3.25 -0.51
C PRO A 72 23.71 2.55 -1.83
N LEU A 73 22.76 1.61 -1.78
CA LEU A 73 22.30 0.79 -2.90
C LEU A 73 23.40 -0.03 -3.61
N GLY A 74 24.58 -0.16 -3.02
CA GLY A 74 25.70 -0.91 -3.60
C GLY A 74 25.56 -2.43 -3.47
N ALA A 75 24.88 -2.91 -2.43
CA ALA A 75 24.59 -4.33 -2.21
C ALA A 75 23.18 -4.67 -2.72
N VAL A 76 23.12 -5.62 -3.65
CA VAL A 76 21.88 -6.09 -4.29
C VAL A 76 21.54 -7.48 -3.78
N ILE A 77 20.42 -7.64 -3.10
CA ILE A 77 19.86 -8.94 -2.72
C ILE A 77 18.79 -9.31 -3.74
N THR A 78 18.97 -10.43 -4.44
CA THR A 78 18.07 -10.81 -5.53
C THR A 78 17.53 -12.23 -5.40
N GLY A 79 16.23 -12.38 -5.69
CA GLY A 79 15.57 -13.67 -5.83
C GLY A 79 15.86 -14.39 -7.15
N ALA A 80 16.64 -13.78 -8.06
CA ALA A 80 16.86 -14.30 -9.39
C ALA A 80 18.26 -14.92 -9.59
N GLU A 81 18.35 -15.82 -10.58
CA GLU A 81 19.60 -16.38 -11.09
C GLU A 81 19.86 -15.93 -12.53
N ARG A 82 21.12 -15.71 -12.89
CA ARG A 82 21.51 -15.39 -14.25
C ARG A 82 21.58 -16.66 -15.10
N ILE A 83 20.97 -16.64 -16.26
CA ILE A 83 20.92 -17.75 -17.21
C ILE A 83 21.64 -17.34 -18.51
N GLN A 84 22.61 -18.15 -18.95
CA GLN A 84 23.40 -17.92 -20.15
C GLN A 84 23.35 -19.09 -21.16
N SER A 85 22.49 -20.08 -20.93
CA SER A 85 22.36 -21.28 -21.78
C SER A 85 21.18 -21.20 -22.75
N TRP A 86 20.94 -20.00 -23.28
CA TRP A 86 19.87 -19.80 -24.24
C TRP A 86 20.27 -20.27 -25.64
N VAL A 87 19.37 -20.97 -26.31
CA VAL A 87 19.51 -21.41 -27.70
C VAL A 87 18.42 -20.81 -28.58
N PRO A 88 18.72 -20.37 -29.82
CA PRO A 88 17.70 -19.88 -30.73
C PRO A 88 16.63 -20.96 -30.97
N TYR A 89 15.36 -20.54 -30.93
CA TYR A 89 14.22 -21.44 -31.19
C TYR A 89 13.55 -21.09 -32.53
N LYS A 90 12.89 -19.98 -32.60
CA LYS A 90 12.19 -19.51 -33.82
C LYS A 90 12.00 -17.99 -33.80
N GLU A 91 12.30 -17.33 -34.91
CA GLU A 91 12.26 -15.85 -35.02
C GLU A 91 13.10 -15.19 -33.92
N ASN A 92 12.52 -14.32 -33.09
CA ASN A 92 13.19 -13.66 -31.97
C ASN A 92 13.07 -14.43 -30.64
N VAL A 93 12.49 -15.63 -30.68
CA VAL A 93 12.31 -16.47 -29.49
C VAL A 93 13.50 -17.38 -29.27
N TRP A 94 13.98 -17.38 -28.05
CA TRP A 94 15.02 -18.27 -27.55
C TRP A 94 14.42 -19.22 -26.52
N VAL A 95 15.08 -20.35 -26.29
CA VAL A 95 14.70 -21.33 -25.30
C VAL A 95 15.86 -21.68 -24.39
N CYS A 96 15.60 -21.80 -23.10
CA CYS A 96 16.53 -22.40 -22.16
C CYS A 96 15.87 -23.55 -21.41
N ARG A 97 16.71 -24.49 -20.90
CA ARG A 97 16.31 -25.63 -20.10
C ARG A 97 17.02 -25.56 -18.77
N VAL A 98 16.26 -25.61 -17.71
CA VAL A 98 16.76 -25.46 -16.34
C VAL A 98 16.36 -26.69 -15.54
N ALA A 99 17.31 -27.37 -14.93
CA ALA A 99 17.04 -28.51 -14.07
C ALA A 99 16.15 -28.08 -12.88
N ASN A 100 15.09 -28.82 -12.58
CA ASN A 100 14.15 -28.49 -11.51
C ASN A 100 14.82 -28.45 -10.12
N SER A 101 15.97 -29.11 -9.96
CA SER A 101 16.78 -29.02 -8.75
C SER A 101 17.27 -27.61 -8.40
N LEU A 102 17.31 -26.66 -9.38
CA LEU A 102 17.63 -25.26 -9.12
C LEU A 102 16.60 -24.60 -8.19
N PHE A 103 15.34 -25.01 -8.31
CA PHE A 103 14.23 -24.41 -7.59
C PHE A 103 13.99 -25.00 -6.19
N GLY A 104 14.68 -26.09 -5.84
CA GLY A 104 14.47 -26.76 -4.54
C GLY A 104 13.01 -27.18 -4.34
N ASN A 105 12.40 -26.68 -3.29
CA ASN A 105 11.00 -27.01 -2.94
C ASN A 105 9.96 -26.04 -3.55
N TYR A 106 10.41 -25.02 -4.25
CA TYR A 106 9.54 -23.98 -4.81
C TYR A 106 9.95 -23.66 -6.24
N ASN A 107 9.19 -24.18 -7.20
CA ASN A 107 9.39 -23.86 -8.61
C ASN A 107 8.40 -22.78 -9.07
N PRO A 108 8.86 -21.53 -9.29
CA PRO A 108 7.99 -20.44 -9.73
C PRO A 108 7.30 -20.66 -11.08
N TYR A 109 7.87 -21.52 -11.92
CA TYR A 109 7.37 -21.83 -13.28
C TYR A 109 6.35 -22.98 -13.31
N THR A 110 6.00 -23.50 -12.13
CA THR A 110 4.90 -24.46 -11.93
C THR A 110 3.91 -23.98 -10.87
N THR A 111 4.25 -22.91 -10.17
CA THR A 111 3.41 -22.33 -9.12
C THR A 111 2.60 -21.18 -9.69
N MET A 112 1.27 -21.30 -9.66
CA MET A 112 0.36 -20.25 -10.10
C MET A 112 0.18 -19.18 -9.03
N VAL A 113 0.02 -17.92 -9.46
CA VAL A 113 -0.49 -16.84 -8.61
C VAL A 113 -1.94 -17.17 -8.27
N TYR A 114 -2.24 -17.29 -6.99
CA TYR A 114 -3.55 -17.66 -6.50
C TYR A 114 -3.76 -17.17 -5.07
N GLY A 115 -4.99 -16.77 -4.74
CA GLY A 115 -5.36 -16.34 -3.40
C GLY A 115 -6.80 -15.81 -3.40
N ASP A 116 -7.34 -15.51 -2.22
CA ASP A 116 -8.63 -14.86 -2.10
C ASP A 116 -8.58 -13.45 -2.72
N TRP A 117 -9.70 -13.02 -3.25
CA TRP A 117 -9.84 -11.74 -3.97
C TRP A 117 -8.92 -11.58 -5.20
N TYR A 118 -8.32 -12.68 -5.70
CA TYR A 118 -7.60 -12.72 -6.97
C TYR A 118 -8.56 -13.08 -8.12
N PHE A 119 -8.65 -12.23 -9.15
CA PHE A 119 -9.63 -12.34 -10.24
C PHE A 119 -8.99 -12.15 -11.63
N ALA A 120 -7.75 -12.54 -11.80
CA ALA A 120 -7.08 -12.37 -13.09
C ALA A 120 -7.82 -13.08 -14.24
N LYS A 121 -7.75 -12.50 -15.43
CA LYS A 121 -8.39 -13.06 -16.64
C LYS A 121 -7.69 -14.30 -17.17
N ALA A 122 -6.41 -14.45 -16.85
CA ALA A 122 -5.57 -15.58 -17.27
C ALA A 122 -4.73 -16.04 -16.09
N ASP A 123 -4.49 -17.34 -16.04
CA ASP A 123 -3.58 -17.93 -15.09
C ASP A 123 -2.17 -17.40 -15.32
N LYS A 124 -1.48 -17.00 -14.25
CA LYS A 124 -0.12 -16.50 -14.27
C LYS A 124 0.74 -17.25 -13.27
N HIS A 125 1.96 -17.56 -13.67
CA HIS A 125 2.93 -18.16 -12.78
C HIS A 125 3.56 -17.10 -11.84
N THR A 126 4.10 -17.55 -10.72
CA THR A 126 4.93 -16.69 -9.86
C THR A 126 6.32 -16.44 -10.47
N GLY A 127 6.66 -17.17 -11.52
CA GLY A 127 7.84 -16.99 -12.34
C GLY A 127 7.86 -15.69 -13.13
N CYS A 128 9.07 -15.25 -13.50
CA CYS A 128 9.31 -14.13 -14.40
C CYS A 128 10.70 -14.22 -15.04
N VAL A 129 10.80 -13.76 -16.27
CA VAL A 129 12.09 -13.58 -17.00
C VAL A 129 12.42 -12.10 -17.06
N TYR A 130 13.66 -11.74 -16.83
CA TYR A 130 14.14 -10.35 -16.87
C TYR A 130 15.25 -10.18 -17.89
N LEU A 131 15.12 -9.17 -18.74
CA LEU A 131 16.17 -8.71 -19.67
C LEU A 131 16.69 -7.36 -19.22
N ASN A 132 17.94 -7.25 -18.77
CA ASN A 132 18.53 -6.00 -18.31
C ASN A 132 17.67 -5.27 -17.27
N ASN A 133 17.17 -6.00 -16.28
CA ASN A 133 16.23 -5.60 -15.22
C ASN A 133 14.77 -5.35 -15.64
N ARG A 134 14.43 -5.41 -16.94
CA ARG A 134 13.06 -5.35 -17.42
C ARG A 134 12.37 -6.71 -17.27
N ALA A 135 11.23 -6.74 -16.60
CA ALA A 135 10.37 -7.92 -16.54
C ALA A 135 9.67 -8.17 -17.88
N LEU A 136 9.64 -9.40 -18.35
CA LEU A 136 8.93 -9.82 -19.55
C LEU A 136 7.50 -10.27 -19.19
N TYR A 137 6.56 -10.05 -20.12
CA TYR A 137 5.15 -10.43 -19.98
C TYR A 137 4.95 -11.91 -20.24
N GLU A 138 4.11 -12.55 -19.45
CA GLU A 138 3.83 -13.96 -19.59
C GLU A 138 2.81 -14.24 -20.70
N ALA A 139 3.20 -15.04 -21.69
CA ALA A 139 2.33 -15.55 -22.74
C ALA A 139 1.62 -16.83 -22.33
N GLY A 140 0.44 -17.09 -22.90
CA GLY A 140 -0.30 -18.33 -22.67
C GLY A 140 0.20 -19.52 -23.50
N SER A 141 1.08 -19.27 -24.49
CA SER A 141 1.65 -20.30 -25.36
C SER A 141 2.96 -19.81 -26.01
N VAL A 142 3.71 -20.75 -26.57
CA VAL A 142 4.91 -20.41 -27.34
C VAL A 142 4.55 -19.63 -28.63
N GLU A 143 3.39 -19.87 -29.22
CA GLU A 143 2.89 -19.14 -30.38
C GLU A 143 2.61 -17.66 -30.07
N GLU A 144 2.05 -17.37 -28.89
CA GLU A 144 1.86 -15.99 -28.43
C GLU A 144 3.21 -15.29 -28.13
N CYS A 145 4.17 -16.04 -27.60
CA CYS A 145 5.52 -15.55 -27.41
C CYS A 145 6.19 -15.18 -28.74
N ILE A 146 5.99 -15.97 -29.79
CA ILE A 146 6.49 -15.70 -31.15
C ILE A 146 5.80 -14.48 -31.77
N LYS A 147 4.47 -14.40 -31.67
CA LYS A 147 3.68 -13.28 -32.23
C LYS A 147 3.98 -11.95 -31.56
N ALA A 148 4.29 -11.97 -30.27
CA ALA A 148 4.65 -10.80 -29.47
C ALA A 148 3.65 -9.63 -29.63
N GLU A 149 2.35 -9.94 -29.62
CA GLU A 149 1.29 -8.94 -29.73
C GLU A 149 1.30 -7.99 -28.53
N VAL A 150 1.03 -6.71 -28.79
CA VAL A 150 0.97 -5.67 -27.74
C VAL A 150 -0.19 -5.96 -26.79
N TYR A 151 0.06 -5.79 -25.49
CA TYR A 151 -0.96 -5.81 -24.46
C TYR A 151 -1.33 -4.37 -24.08
N GLU A 152 -2.40 -3.88 -24.68
CA GLU A 152 -2.87 -2.49 -24.60
C GLU A 152 -3.23 -2.02 -23.18
N CYS A 153 -3.44 -2.98 -22.24
CA CYS A 153 -3.82 -2.64 -20.87
C CYS A 153 -2.65 -2.31 -19.94
N SER A 154 -1.41 -2.52 -20.39
CA SER A 154 -0.21 -2.18 -19.61
C SER A 154 0.00 -0.67 -19.50
N TRP A 155 0.70 -0.23 -18.46
CA TRP A 155 1.20 1.14 -18.36
C TRP A 155 2.21 1.48 -19.45
N VAL A 156 2.96 0.48 -19.95
CA VAL A 156 3.94 0.61 -21.02
C VAL A 156 3.65 -0.45 -22.08
N PRO A 157 2.62 -0.26 -22.94
CA PRO A 157 2.17 -1.28 -23.88
C PRO A 157 3.24 -1.80 -24.84
N GLU A 158 4.17 -0.96 -25.28
CA GLU A 158 5.28 -1.34 -26.16
C GLU A 158 6.24 -2.35 -25.50
N GLU A 159 6.41 -2.31 -24.20
CA GLU A 159 7.21 -3.30 -23.47
C GLU A 159 6.53 -4.67 -23.37
N SER A 160 5.22 -4.73 -23.52
CA SER A 160 4.47 -5.98 -23.46
C SER A 160 4.73 -6.94 -24.62
N THR A 161 5.46 -6.48 -25.63
CA THR A 161 5.93 -7.32 -26.74
C THR A 161 7.08 -8.24 -26.33
N TYR A 162 7.82 -7.91 -25.26
CA TYR A 162 8.79 -8.81 -24.66
C TYR A 162 8.05 -9.87 -23.86
N LYS A 163 7.98 -11.10 -24.35
CA LYS A 163 7.17 -12.16 -23.78
C LYS A 163 7.97 -13.39 -23.41
N TRP A 164 7.48 -14.11 -22.42
CA TRP A 164 8.01 -15.42 -22.05
C TRP A 164 6.87 -16.43 -21.84
N TYR A 165 7.20 -17.71 -21.96
CA TYR A 165 6.32 -18.85 -21.75
C TYR A 165 7.10 -20.00 -21.13
N THR A 166 6.43 -20.88 -20.38
CA THR A 166 7.07 -22.03 -19.75
C THR A 166 6.27 -23.31 -19.92
N GLU A 167 6.99 -24.43 -19.92
CA GLU A 167 6.43 -25.77 -19.85
C GLU A 167 7.37 -26.71 -19.09
N GLN A 168 6.89 -27.89 -18.70
CA GLN A 168 7.68 -28.88 -17.97
C GLN A 168 8.04 -30.06 -18.86
N ASP A 169 9.32 -30.41 -18.91
CA ASP A 169 9.82 -31.66 -19.48
C ASP A 169 9.93 -32.70 -18.33
N GLN A 170 8.84 -33.49 -18.16
CA GLN A 170 8.74 -34.48 -17.08
C GLN A 170 9.77 -35.63 -17.23
N GLU A 171 10.21 -35.95 -18.45
CA GLU A 171 11.16 -37.02 -18.70
C GLU A 171 12.58 -36.66 -18.23
N LYS A 172 12.91 -35.37 -18.35
CA LYS A 172 14.24 -34.84 -18.03
C LYS A 172 14.32 -34.15 -16.68
N ASP A 173 13.17 -33.96 -16.03
CA ASP A 173 13.03 -33.17 -14.80
C ASP A 173 13.56 -31.72 -15.00
N GLU A 174 13.10 -31.08 -16.07
CA GLU A 174 13.51 -29.73 -16.46
C GLU A 174 12.31 -28.79 -16.64
N THR A 175 12.51 -27.55 -16.25
CA THR A 175 11.69 -26.42 -16.67
C THR A 175 12.22 -25.86 -17.98
N VAL A 176 11.34 -25.76 -18.99
CA VAL A 176 11.65 -25.21 -20.31
C VAL A 176 11.09 -23.80 -20.37
N ILE A 177 11.89 -22.81 -20.66
CA ILE A 177 11.48 -21.39 -20.72
C ILE A 177 11.77 -20.86 -22.13
N TYR A 178 10.73 -20.34 -22.76
CA TYR A 178 10.81 -19.64 -24.05
C TYR A 178 10.71 -18.13 -23.77
N ALA A 179 11.53 -17.32 -24.43
CA ALA A 179 11.45 -15.86 -24.30
C ALA A 179 11.78 -15.14 -25.62
N ASN A 180 11.01 -14.10 -25.90
CA ASN A 180 11.21 -13.22 -27.04
C ASN A 180 12.01 -11.99 -26.61
N PHE A 181 13.24 -11.87 -27.10
CA PHE A 181 14.17 -10.81 -26.75
C PHE A 181 14.32 -9.73 -27.85
N HIS A 182 13.42 -9.72 -28.83
CA HIS A 182 13.42 -8.74 -29.93
C HIS A 182 14.74 -8.58 -30.64
N GLY A 183 15.46 -9.68 -30.88
CA GLY A 183 16.72 -9.71 -31.61
C GLY A 183 17.97 -9.50 -30.77
N ALA A 184 17.85 -9.26 -29.48
CA ALA A 184 18.98 -9.30 -28.57
C ALA A 184 19.47 -10.75 -28.38
N ASP A 185 20.79 -10.96 -28.25
CA ASP A 185 21.35 -12.26 -27.85
C ASP A 185 21.35 -12.37 -26.33
N PRO A 186 20.48 -13.23 -25.75
CA PRO A 186 20.35 -13.33 -24.31
C PRO A 186 21.61 -13.84 -23.60
N ASN A 187 22.55 -14.44 -24.31
CA ASN A 187 23.80 -14.91 -23.73
C ASN A 187 24.85 -13.79 -23.60
N GLU A 188 24.69 -12.70 -24.35
CA GLU A 188 25.52 -11.49 -24.25
C GLU A 188 24.91 -10.47 -23.28
N GLU A 189 23.60 -10.53 -23.07
CA GLU A 189 22.85 -9.64 -22.18
C GLU A 189 22.78 -10.15 -20.73
N ASN A 190 22.26 -9.33 -19.82
CA ASN A 190 21.92 -9.76 -18.46
C ASN A 190 20.52 -10.33 -18.43
N VAL A 191 20.40 -11.65 -18.68
CA VAL A 191 19.10 -12.33 -18.55
C VAL A 191 19.05 -13.12 -17.27
N GLU A 192 17.98 -12.88 -16.50
CA GLU A 192 17.76 -13.50 -15.20
C GLU A 192 16.37 -14.13 -15.13
N ILE A 193 16.22 -15.14 -14.29
CA ILE A 193 14.95 -15.77 -13.93
C ILE A 193 14.80 -15.76 -12.41
N ASN A 194 13.62 -15.42 -11.89
CA ASN A 194 13.39 -15.53 -10.45
C ASN A 194 13.26 -17.00 -10.03
N VAL A 195 13.90 -17.33 -8.92
CA VAL A 195 13.95 -18.72 -8.40
C VAL A 195 13.61 -18.79 -6.92
N ARG A 196 13.61 -17.63 -6.22
CA ARG A 196 13.36 -17.56 -4.78
C ARG A 196 12.06 -16.81 -4.51
N ARG A 197 11.29 -17.32 -3.59
CA ARG A 197 10.03 -16.72 -3.16
C ARG A 197 10.25 -15.41 -2.40
N GLU A 198 11.30 -15.34 -1.60
CA GLU A 198 11.63 -14.24 -0.72
C GLU A 198 13.11 -13.87 -0.86
N CYS A 199 13.47 -12.62 -0.51
CA CYS A 199 14.87 -12.17 -0.48
C CYS A 199 15.36 -11.95 0.95
N PHE A 200 14.56 -11.31 1.82
CA PHE A 200 14.95 -10.99 3.18
C PHE A 200 13.76 -11.08 4.13
N MET A 201 13.54 -12.23 4.73
CA MET A 201 12.39 -12.44 5.61
C MET A 201 12.69 -13.56 6.61
N PRO A 202 12.43 -13.40 7.93
CA PRO A 202 12.61 -14.49 8.88
C PRO A 202 11.68 -15.65 8.58
N SER A 203 12.19 -16.87 8.57
CA SER A 203 11.35 -18.07 8.48
C SER A 203 10.51 -18.31 9.74
N LYS A 204 10.86 -17.64 10.84
CA LYS A 204 10.18 -17.74 12.14
C LYS A 204 9.55 -16.41 12.52
N THR A 205 8.39 -16.48 13.16
CA THR A 205 7.76 -15.32 13.81
C THR A 205 8.54 -14.86 15.05
N GLY A 206 8.36 -13.58 15.45
CA GLY A 206 8.96 -13.04 16.65
C GLY A 206 10.42 -12.57 16.52
N VAL A 207 11.01 -12.61 15.32
CA VAL A 207 12.36 -12.08 15.07
C VAL A 207 12.28 -10.57 14.87
N GLY A 208 12.13 -9.85 15.97
CA GLY A 208 11.91 -8.40 15.99
C GLY A 208 13.19 -7.55 16.05
N TYR A 209 13.00 -6.22 16.00
CA TYR A 209 14.04 -5.21 16.18
C TYR A 209 15.23 -5.37 15.22
N ILE A 210 14.94 -5.67 13.98
CA ILE A 210 15.89 -5.70 12.86
C ILE A 210 15.85 -4.35 12.13
N THR A 211 17.00 -3.87 11.68
CA THR A 211 17.11 -2.75 10.74
C THR A 211 17.73 -3.24 9.45
N VAL A 212 17.11 -2.94 8.31
CA VAL A 212 17.63 -3.19 6.96
C VAL A 212 17.77 -1.85 6.26
N SER A 213 18.98 -1.48 5.86
CA SER A 213 19.29 -0.14 5.36
C SER A 213 20.21 -0.14 4.15
N GLY A 214 19.80 0.60 3.11
CA GLY A 214 20.65 0.92 1.97
C GLY A 214 20.83 -0.18 0.91
N PHE A 215 19.95 -1.18 0.87
CA PHE A 215 20.00 -2.28 -0.10
C PHE A 215 19.12 -2.04 -1.32
N VAL A 216 19.51 -2.65 -2.45
CA VAL A 216 18.57 -3.00 -3.51
C VAL A 216 18.06 -4.41 -3.22
N VAL A 217 16.73 -4.59 -3.10
CA VAL A 217 16.07 -5.90 -2.93
C VAL A 217 15.14 -6.11 -4.11
N THR A 218 15.36 -7.20 -4.89
CA THR A 218 14.71 -7.28 -6.20
C THR A 218 14.45 -8.71 -6.69
N LYS A 219 13.48 -8.86 -7.61
CA LYS A 219 13.21 -10.05 -8.44
C LYS A 219 12.83 -11.30 -7.64
N ALA A 220 11.93 -11.15 -6.67
CA ALA A 220 11.38 -12.29 -5.95
C ALA A 220 10.13 -12.86 -6.62
N ALA A 221 9.96 -14.18 -6.52
CA ALA A 221 8.80 -14.92 -7.00
C ALA A 221 7.74 -15.04 -5.89
N THR A 222 7.34 -13.89 -5.32
CA THR A 222 6.36 -13.84 -4.23
C THR A 222 4.99 -14.37 -4.68
N THR A 223 4.22 -14.91 -3.74
CA THR A 223 2.85 -15.33 -3.99
C THR A 223 1.88 -14.17 -3.75
N TRP A 224 0.63 -14.34 -4.17
CA TRP A 224 -0.44 -13.40 -3.84
C TRP A 224 -0.58 -13.28 -2.31
N ALA A 225 -0.66 -12.07 -1.81
CA ALA A 225 -0.86 -11.80 -0.40
C ALA A 225 -2.37 -11.66 -0.13
N PRO A 226 -3.04 -12.72 0.34
CA PRO A 226 -4.48 -12.70 0.59
C PRO A 226 -4.80 -12.01 1.90
N PRO A 227 -5.94 -11.28 2.01
CA PRO A 227 -6.25 -10.55 3.25
C PRO A 227 -6.62 -11.46 4.43
N ALA A 228 -7.13 -12.66 4.15
CA ALA A 228 -7.58 -13.57 5.22
C ALA A 228 -6.55 -14.60 5.67
N ALA A 229 -5.37 -14.65 5.05
CA ALA A 229 -4.36 -15.69 5.30
C ALA A 229 -2.95 -15.12 5.47
N TYR A 230 -1.97 -15.99 5.56
CA TYR A 230 -0.56 -15.61 5.61
C TYR A 230 -0.17 -14.78 4.38
N GLN A 231 0.58 -13.73 4.62
CA GLN A 231 1.09 -12.85 3.58
C GLN A 231 2.62 -12.85 3.61
N ASP A 232 3.24 -13.35 2.56
CA ASP A 232 4.66 -13.16 2.32
C ASP A 232 4.94 -11.93 1.45
N GLY A 233 6.19 -11.54 1.42
CA GLY A 233 6.69 -10.46 0.59
C GLY A 233 8.15 -10.68 0.25
N MET A 234 8.68 -9.86 -0.63
CA MET A 234 10.10 -9.92 -0.96
C MET A 234 10.98 -9.63 0.26
N ILE A 235 10.53 -8.71 1.11
CA ILE A 235 11.13 -8.36 2.41
C ILE A 235 10.02 -8.10 3.44
N GLY A 236 10.27 -8.46 4.71
CA GLY A 236 9.33 -8.14 5.78
C GLY A 236 9.65 -8.76 7.13
N PRO A 237 8.94 -8.33 8.19
CA PRO A 237 9.20 -8.72 9.58
C PRO A 237 8.64 -10.08 9.99
N HIS A 238 7.74 -10.69 9.21
CA HIS A 238 7.07 -11.95 9.52
C HIS A 238 6.53 -12.04 10.96
N TRP A 239 5.50 -11.26 11.28
CA TRP A 239 4.83 -11.31 12.59
C TRP A 239 5.78 -11.10 13.77
N SER A 240 6.40 -9.94 13.79
CA SER A 240 7.31 -9.53 14.86
C SER A 240 7.12 -8.04 15.20
N LYS A 241 8.01 -7.49 15.99
CA LYS A 241 7.93 -6.09 16.44
C LYS A 241 9.13 -5.27 16.03
N GLY A 242 8.88 -4.00 15.69
CA GLY A 242 9.89 -2.96 15.71
C GLY A 242 10.94 -3.05 14.61
N TRP A 243 10.62 -3.56 13.40
CA TRP A 243 11.54 -3.50 12.25
C TRP A 243 11.69 -2.07 11.73
N ILE A 244 12.86 -1.79 11.16
CA ILE A 244 13.11 -0.59 10.35
C ILE A 244 13.59 -1.05 8.98
N ILE A 245 12.90 -0.62 7.91
CA ILE A 245 13.33 -0.81 6.52
C ILE A 245 13.48 0.59 5.94
N GLU A 246 14.71 0.97 5.61
CA GLU A 246 15.00 2.35 5.23
C GLU A 246 16.07 2.47 4.16
N ASP A 247 15.98 3.55 3.38
CA ASP A 247 16.98 3.92 2.38
C ASP A 247 17.24 2.81 1.34
N CYS A 248 16.21 1.98 1.04
CA CYS A 248 16.29 0.83 0.15
C CYS A 248 15.57 1.09 -1.18
N GLU A 249 16.03 0.41 -2.23
CA GLU A 249 15.24 0.21 -3.45
C GLU A 249 14.61 -1.18 -3.42
N ILE A 250 13.27 -1.24 -3.54
CA ILE A 250 12.48 -2.47 -3.50
C ILE A 250 11.74 -2.62 -4.82
N SER A 251 12.12 -3.59 -5.66
CA SER A 251 11.60 -3.62 -7.03
C SER A 251 11.42 -5.02 -7.62
N ASN A 252 10.57 -5.13 -8.64
CA ASN A 252 10.39 -6.35 -9.43
C ASN A 252 9.94 -7.57 -8.59
N SER A 253 9.05 -7.38 -7.63
CA SER A 253 8.37 -8.50 -6.98
C SER A 253 7.20 -8.98 -7.81
N LYS A 254 7.02 -10.29 -7.98
CA LYS A 254 5.87 -10.82 -8.73
C LYS A 254 4.53 -10.41 -8.11
N CYS A 255 4.46 -10.31 -6.79
CA CYS A 255 3.30 -9.81 -6.08
C CYS A 255 3.69 -8.66 -5.13
N THR A 256 4.15 -8.97 -3.93
CA THR A 256 4.34 -8.00 -2.84
C THR A 256 5.80 -7.60 -2.66
N GLY A 257 6.06 -6.30 -2.59
CA GLY A 257 7.37 -5.75 -2.22
C GLY A 257 7.67 -5.98 -0.74
N ILE A 258 7.07 -5.17 0.13
CA ILE A 258 7.22 -5.28 1.59
C ILE A 258 5.95 -5.89 2.19
N SER A 259 6.08 -6.97 2.95
CA SER A 259 4.96 -7.55 3.71
C SER A 259 5.08 -7.23 5.19
N LEU A 260 4.04 -6.61 5.75
CA LEU A 260 3.78 -6.46 7.18
C LEU A 260 2.64 -7.39 7.61
N GLY A 261 2.57 -8.56 7.02
CA GLY A 261 1.44 -9.48 7.14
C GLY A 261 1.45 -10.35 8.39
N LYS A 262 0.38 -11.13 8.51
CA LYS A 262 0.17 -12.04 9.64
C LYS A 262 0.98 -13.34 9.50
N TYR A 263 1.08 -14.05 10.58
CA TYR A 263 1.59 -15.42 10.68
C TYR A 263 0.73 -16.43 9.90
N TYR A 264 1.30 -17.60 9.60
CA TYR A 264 0.55 -18.73 9.05
C TYR A 264 -0.25 -19.41 10.17
N ASP A 265 -1.57 -19.55 9.98
CA ASP A 265 -2.48 -20.24 10.89
C ASP A 265 -3.09 -21.47 10.18
N PRO A 266 -2.58 -22.69 10.47
CA PRO A 266 -3.06 -23.89 9.80
C PRO A 266 -4.53 -24.22 10.09
N GLU A 267 -5.12 -23.60 11.10
CA GLU A 267 -6.53 -23.78 11.45
C GLU A 267 -7.47 -22.73 10.82
N ASN A 268 -6.92 -21.68 10.22
CA ASN A 268 -7.69 -20.61 9.59
C ASN A 268 -7.32 -20.35 8.12
N ASP A 269 -6.07 -20.55 7.74
CA ASP A 269 -5.57 -20.28 6.39
C ASP A 269 -5.94 -21.42 5.42
N HIS A 270 -7.24 -21.76 5.38
CA HIS A 270 -7.74 -22.89 4.60
C HIS A 270 -8.01 -22.57 3.14
N TYR A 271 -7.99 -21.33 2.76
CA TYR A 271 -8.31 -20.87 1.42
C TYR A 271 -7.52 -21.65 0.34
N PHE A 272 -6.27 -21.97 0.61
CA PHE A 272 -5.40 -22.69 -0.31
C PHE A 272 -5.65 -24.22 -0.36
N THR A 273 -6.54 -24.76 0.46
CA THR A 273 -6.79 -26.20 0.50
C THR A 273 -7.95 -26.65 -0.39
N ASN A 274 -8.71 -25.73 -0.98
CA ASN A 274 -9.95 -25.97 -1.73
C ASN A 274 -11.00 -26.82 -0.98
N LYS A 275 -10.90 -26.89 0.36
CA LYS A 275 -11.78 -27.71 1.21
C LYS A 275 -12.64 -26.89 2.15
N TYR A 276 -12.55 -25.57 2.05
CA TYR A 276 -13.17 -24.67 2.99
C TYR A 276 -14.38 -23.98 2.39
N VAL A 277 -15.44 -23.83 3.18
CA VAL A 277 -16.74 -23.31 2.70
C VAL A 277 -17.12 -21.97 3.30
N LYS A 278 -16.31 -21.41 4.23
CA LYS A 278 -16.52 -20.06 4.73
C LYS A 278 -16.07 -19.01 3.69
N SER A 279 -16.79 -17.92 3.61
CA SER A 279 -16.38 -16.80 2.75
C SER A 279 -15.06 -16.15 3.23
N PRO A 280 -14.29 -15.50 2.35
CA PRO A 280 -13.11 -14.75 2.74
C PRO A 280 -13.41 -13.72 3.84
N THR A 281 -14.52 -12.99 3.73
CA THR A 281 -15.00 -12.03 4.75
C THR A 281 -15.18 -12.65 6.14
N GLN A 282 -15.72 -13.89 6.21
CA GLN A 282 -15.83 -14.59 7.48
C GLN A 282 -14.47 -15.05 8.01
N MET A 283 -13.58 -15.48 7.11
CA MET A 283 -12.22 -15.88 7.48
C MET A 283 -11.42 -14.70 8.05
N GLU A 284 -11.63 -13.50 7.53
CA GLU A 284 -11.00 -12.29 8.08
C GLU A 284 -11.42 -12.02 9.52
N ARG A 285 -12.71 -12.08 9.84
CA ARG A 285 -13.19 -11.95 11.23
C ARG A 285 -12.63 -13.05 12.13
N ASP A 286 -12.61 -14.28 11.64
CA ASP A 286 -12.02 -15.41 12.37
C ASP A 286 -10.54 -15.13 12.66
N ALA A 287 -9.77 -14.61 11.67
CA ALA A 287 -8.35 -14.28 11.84
C ALA A 287 -8.11 -13.24 12.93
N VAL A 288 -8.91 -12.17 12.95
CA VAL A 288 -8.82 -11.11 13.98
C VAL A 288 -9.08 -11.65 15.38
N CYS A 289 -10.18 -12.41 15.55
CA CYS A 289 -10.50 -13.03 16.83
C CYS A 289 -9.42 -14.03 17.27
N ARG A 290 -8.89 -14.81 16.34
CA ARG A 290 -7.84 -15.81 16.61
C ARG A 290 -6.49 -15.15 16.90
N GLY A 291 -6.24 -13.98 16.34
CA GLY A 291 -5.02 -13.18 16.59
C GLY A 291 -4.78 -12.93 18.08
N GLN A 292 -5.83 -12.80 18.87
CA GLN A 292 -5.73 -12.64 20.33
C GLN A 292 -5.03 -13.85 20.98
N TYR A 293 -5.29 -15.05 20.51
CA TYR A 293 -4.64 -16.27 21.00
C TYR A 293 -3.19 -16.40 20.53
N HIS A 294 -2.86 -15.77 19.40
CA HIS A 294 -1.52 -15.77 18.81
C HIS A 294 -0.69 -14.55 19.23
N GLY A 295 -1.12 -13.84 20.26
CA GLY A 295 -0.37 -12.73 20.84
C GLY A 295 -0.37 -11.46 19.98
N TRP A 296 -1.47 -11.18 19.31
CA TRP A 296 -1.67 -9.91 18.63
C TRP A 296 -1.86 -8.78 19.64
N LEU A 297 -0.74 -8.30 20.15
CA LEU A 297 -0.65 -7.30 21.22
C LEU A 297 0.42 -6.27 20.88
N LYS A 298 0.21 -5.03 21.30
CA LYS A 298 1.12 -3.89 21.07
C LYS A 298 2.55 -4.15 21.53
N GLU A 299 2.72 -4.97 22.56
CA GLU A 299 4.03 -5.34 23.12
C GLU A 299 4.79 -6.36 22.27
N LYS A 300 4.11 -7.07 21.37
CA LYS A 300 4.68 -8.22 20.64
C LYS A 300 4.77 -8.04 19.14
N VAL A 301 3.86 -7.27 18.53
CA VAL A 301 3.72 -7.18 17.07
C VAL A 301 3.56 -5.73 16.64
N GLY A 302 4.03 -5.41 15.43
CA GLY A 302 3.87 -4.09 14.83
C GLY A 302 4.96 -3.11 15.22
N SER A 303 4.62 -1.82 15.25
CA SER A 303 5.55 -0.71 15.53
C SER A 303 6.76 -0.69 14.58
N HIS A 304 6.53 -1.01 13.31
CA HIS A 304 7.56 -0.95 12.26
C HIS A 304 7.74 0.47 11.76
N ILE A 305 8.93 0.77 11.23
CA ILE A 305 9.22 2.03 10.54
C ILE A 305 9.68 1.69 9.13
N ILE A 306 8.91 2.09 8.14
CA ILE A 306 9.20 1.90 6.71
C ILE A 306 9.38 3.29 6.12
N ARG A 307 10.63 3.66 5.80
CA ARG A 307 10.91 5.04 5.41
C ARG A 307 12.01 5.22 4.39
N ARG A 308 11.88 6.27 3.59
CA ARG A 308 12.86 6.69 2.59
C ARG A 308 13.25 5.56 1.63
N ASN A 309 12.27 4.74 1.26
CA ASN A 309 12.46 3.69 0.28
C ASN A 309 11.91 4.11 -1.09
N ASN A 310 12.55 3.65 -2.16
CA ASN A 310 12.01 3.68 -3.50
C ASN A 310 11.40 2.30 -3.81
N ILE A 311 10.07 2.23 -3.95
CA ILE A 311 9.33 0.97 -4.10
C ILE A 311 8.57 0.99 -5.42
N HIS A 312 8.88 0.04 -6.32
CA HIS A 312 8.28 0.07 -7.67
C HIS A 312 8.26 -1.29 -8.35
N HIS A 313 7.42 -1.40 -9.41
CA HIS A 313 7.33 -2.60 -10.25
C HIS A 313 7.06 -3.87 -9.41
N CYS A 314 6.17 -3.75 -8.43
CA CYS A 314 5.61 -4.89 -7.67
C CYS A 314 4.17 -5.07 -8.15
N GLU A 315 3.81 -6.28 -8.62
CA GLU A 315 2.58 -6.44 -9.40
C GLU A 315 1.30 -6.59 -8.55
N GLN A 316 1.41 -6.74 -7.23
CA GLN A 316 0.26 -6.65 -6.32
C GLN A 316 0.35 -5.43 -5.42
N GLY A 317 1.44 -5.24 -4.72
CA GLY A 317 1.54 -4.14 -3.78
C GLY A 317 2.95 -3.71 -3.43
N GLY A 318 3.12 -2.41 -3.22
CA GLY A 318 4.39 -1.88 -2.70
C GLY A 318 4.60 -2.29 -1.25
N ILE A 319 3.64 -1.96 -0.39
CA ILE A 319 3.60 -2.33 1.04
C ILE A 319 2.23 -2.94 1.33
N ILE A 320 2.19 -4.17 1.78
CA ILE A 320 0.97 -4.88 2.16
C ILE A 320 1.07 -5.31 3.62
N GLY A 321 -0.02 -5.15 4.39
CA GLY A 321 -0.06 -5.59 5.77
C GLY A 321 -1.43 -6.12 6.19
N ARG A 322 -1.42 -7.24 6.89
CA ARG A 322 -2.59 -7.79 7.59
C ARG A 322 -2.23 -8.00 9.04
N MET A 323 -2.86 -7.26 9.95
CA MET A 323 -2.68 -7.36 11.42
C MET A 323 -1.25 -7.08 11.91
N GLY A 324 -0.21 -7.52 11.20
CA GLY A 324 1.18 -7.34 11.60
C GLY A 324 1.69 -5.90 11.48
N GLY A 325 1.05 -5.07 10.67
CA GLY A 325 1.43 -3.67 10.45
C GLY A 325 0.90 -2.66 11.50
N VAL A 326 0.20 -3.10 12.54
CA VAL A 326 -0.36 -2.22 13.58
C VAL A 326 0.72 -1.35 14.24
N PHE A 327 0.36 -0.14 14.66
CA PHE A 327 1.24 0.81 15.37
C PHE A 327 2.48 1.25 14.57
N SER A 328 2.47 1.08 13.25
CA SER A 328 3.64 1.32 12.38
C SER A 328 3.61 2.73 11.79
N ILE A 329 4.80 3.17 11.36
CA ILE A 329 5.00 4.44 10.65
C ILE A 329 5.52 4.12 9.26
N ILE A 330 4.80 4.57 8.24
CA ILE A 330 5.16 4.46 6.82
C ILE A 330 5.34 5.90 6.31
N GLU A 331 6.59 6.33 6.13
CA GLU A 331 6.86 7.74 5.88
C GLU A 331 7.98 7.97 4.86
N ASP A 332 7.91 9.10 4.16
CA ASP A 332 8.95 9.55 3.25
C ASP A 332 9.33 8.51 2.17
N ASN A 333 8.40 7.63 1.76
CA ASN A 333 8.63 6.66 0.70
C ASN A 333 8.18 7.21 -0.66
N HIS A 334 8.88 6.82 -1.71
CA HIS A 334 8.48 6.98 -3.09
C HIS A 334 7.94 5.62 -3.59
N ILE A 335 6.64 5.56 -3.89
CA ILE A 335 5.97 4.31 -4.31
C ILE A 335 5.33 4.55 -5.68
N HIS A 336 5.75 3.79 -6.69
CA HIS A 336 5.25 4.03 -8.04
C HIS A 336 5.26 2.77 -8.92
N HIS A 337 4.46 2.81 -10.01
CA HIS A 337 4.39 1.71 -10.98
C HIS A 337 4.05 0.37 -10.30
N ILE A 338 3.08 0.38 -9.39
CA ILE A 338 2.53 -0.84 -8.79
C ILE A 338 1.45 -1.40 -9.69
N ASN A 339 1.50 -2.72 -9.96
CA ASN A 339 0.73 -3.39 -11.02
C ASN A 339 1.02 -2.81 -12.41
N ASN A 340 2.28 -2.58 -12.68
CA ASN A 340 2.74 -1.92 -13.91
C ASN A 340 2.40 -2.72 -15.16
N MET A 341 2.54 -4.03 -15.12
CA MET A 341 2.25 -4.91 -16.25
C MET A 341 0.75 -5.15 -16.46
N MET A 342 -0.08 -4.91 -15.43
CA MET A 342 -1.52 -5.17 -15.46
C MET A 342 -1.88 -6.63 -15.78
N GLU A 343 -0.97 -7.56 -15.53
CA GLU A 343 -1.19 -9.00 -15.71
C GLU A 343 -1.96 -9.62 -14.57
N LEU A 344 -1.78 -9.12 -13.36
CA LEU A 344 -2.54 -9.54 -12.19
C LEU A 344 -3.81 -8.69 -12.05
N GLY A 345 -4.85 -9.29 -11.53
CA GLY A 345 -6.12 -8.62 -11.28
C GLY A 345 -6.76 -9.11 -10.00
N GLY A 346 -7.39 -8.21 -9.28
CA GLY A 346 -8.05 -8.55 -8.04
C GLY A 346 -8.34 -7.32 -7.19
N ALA A 347 -8.88 -7.55 -6.00
CA ALA A 347 -9.25 -6.51 -5.05
C ALA A 347 -8.13 -6.17 -4.06
N GLU A 348 -6.91 -6.73 -4.21
CA GLU A 348 -5.83 -6.56 -3.25
C GLU A 348 -4.62 -5.81 -3.81
N ILE A 349 -4.83 -4.86 -4.72
CA ILE A 349 -3.75 -4.17 -5.44
C ILE A 349 -3.71 -2.71 -5.02
N ALA A 350 -2.57 -2.26 -4.45
CA ALA A 350 -2.35 -0.87 -4.09
C ALA A 350 -0.86 -0.53 -3.88
N GLY A 351 -0.51 0.75 -3.89
CA GLY A 351 0.79 1.23 -3.43
C GLY A 351 1.04 0.85 -1.97
N ILE A 352 0.09 1.19 -1.09
CA ILE A 352 0.04 0.74 0.31
C ILE A 352 -1.34 0.14 0.55
N LYS A 353 -1.39 -1.12 1.01
CA LYS A 353 -2.64 -1.77 1.42
C LYS A 353 -2.53 -2.36 2.81
N MET A 354 -3.40 -1.91 3.71
CA MET A 354 -3.39 -2.35 5.11
C MET A 354 -4.76 -2.85 5.52
N HIS A 355 -4.81 -4.05 6.07
CA HIS A 355 -5.93 -4.56 6.84
C HIS A 355 -5.62 -4.47 8.33
N ALA A 356 -6.59 -4.09 9.14
CA ALA A 356 -6.43 -3.81 10.56
C ALA A 356 -5.33 -2.75 10.81
N ALA A 357 -5.44 -1.63 10.10
CA ALA A 357 -4.58 -0.48 10.32
C ALA A 357 -4.95 0.22 11.64
N ILE A 358 -4.45 -0.31 12.76
CA ILE A 358 -4.68 0.26 14.08
C ILE A 358 -3.48 1.12 14.46
N ASP A 359 -3.72 2.40 14.75
CA ASP A 359 -2.68 3.39 15.09
C ASP A 359 -1.53 3.45 14.07
N VAL A 360 -1.82 3.35 12.79
CA VAL A 360 -0.82 3.43 11.73
C VAL A 360 -0.71 4.87 11.23
N ILE A 361 0.52 5.36 11.08
CA ILE A 361 0.80 6.66 10.47
C ILE A 361 1.37 6.45 9.07
N MET A 362 0.70 6.99 8.06
CA MET A 362 1.18 7.02 6.67
C MET A 362 1.36 8.48 6.25
N ARG A 363 2.61 8.95 6.23
CA ARG A 363 2.85 10.39 6.02
C ARG A 363 4.03 10.68 5.09
N ARG A 364 3.92 11.80 4.39
CA ARG A 364 4.95 12.31 3.48
C ARG A 364 5.42 11.28 2.45
N ASN A 365 4.51 10.38 2.05
CA ASN A 365 4.78 9.47 0.95
C ASN A 365 4.40 10.13 -0.39
N HIS A 366 5.19 9.86 -1.42
CA HIS A 366 4.89 10.21 -2.79
C HIS A 366 4.45 8.93 -3.51
N ILE A 367 3.18 8.88 -3.94
CA ILE A 367 2.58 7.67 -4.52
C ILE A 367 1.93 8.00 -5.86
N HIS A 368 2.41 7.38 -6.94
CA HIS A 368 1.89 7.65 -8.27
C HIS A 368 2.01 6.47 -9.23
N HIS A 369 1.24 6.50 -10.33
CA HIS A 369 1.21 5.41 -11.32
C HIS A 369 0.98 4.04 -10.68
N CYS A 370 0.19 4.03 -9.62
CA CYS A 370 -0.34 2.81 -9.01
C CYS A 370 -1.80 2.64 -9.44
N THR A 371 -2.31 1.44 -9.47
CA THR A 371 -3.74 1.22 -9.71
C THR A 371 -4.57 1.86 -8.61
N MET A 372 -4.14 1.70 -7.36
CA MET A 372 -4.66 2.33 -6.15
C MET A 372 -3.49 2.92 -5.36
N GLY A 373 -3.64 4.11 -4.79
CA GLY A 373 -2.59 4.72 -3.96
C GLY A 373 -2.51 4.09 -2.57
N ILE A 374 -3.37 4.51 -1.65
CA ILE A 374 -3.45 3.98 -0.27
C ILE A 374 -4.83 3.34 -0.07
N TRP A 375 -4.84 2.13 0.45
CA TRP A 375 -6.06 1.42 0.81
C TRP A 375 -6.01 0.98 2.27
N CYS A 376 -6.81 1.63 3.11
CA CYS A 376 -7.08 1.20 4.48
C CYS A 376 -8.34 0.34 4.47
N ASP A 377 -8.16 -0.97 4.46
CA ASP A 377 -9.22 -1.96 4.37
C ASP A 377 -9.40 -2.65 5.72
N TRP A 378 -10.62 -2.99 6.06
CA TRP A 378 -11.01 -3.65 7.29
C TRP A 378 -10.29 -3.13 8.55
N GLU A 379 -11.09 -2.54 9.45
CA GLU A 379 -10.67 -2.21 10.81
C GLU A 379 -9.59 -1.10 10.90
N ALA A 380 -9.58 -0.14 9.96
CA ALA A 380 -8.77 1.06 10.16
C ALA A 380 -9.32 1.85 11.35
N GLN A 381 -8.48 2.04 12.39
CA GLN A 381 -8.86 2.70 13.64
C GLN A 381 -7.64 3.40 14.26
N GLY A 382 -7.77 4.64 14.70
CA GLY A 382 -6.67 5.46 15.21
C GLY A 382 -5.62 5.80 14.12
N THR A 383 -5.91 5.54 12.86
CA THR A 383 -4.96 5.67 11.75
C THR A 383 -4.97 7.08 11.17
N ARG A 384 -3.78 7.57 10.79
CA ARG A 384 -3.59 8.90 10.22
C ARG A 384 -2.83 8.85 8.90
N LEU A 385 -3.42 9.47 7.87
CA LEU A 385 -2.83 9.68 6.55
C LEU A 385 -2.58 11.18 6.38
N SER A 386 -1.31 11.62 6.36
CA SER A 386 -1.01 13.05 6.37
C SER A 386 0.15 13.45 5.47
N GLN A 387 0.06 14.65 4.87
CA GLN A 387 1.15 15.24 4.08
C GLN A 387 1.64 14.36 2.91
N ASN A 388 0.78 13.49 2.37
CA ASN A 388 1.12 12.66 1.22
C ASN A 388 0.83 13.42 -0.09
N LEU A 389 1.64 13.14 -1.12
CA LEU A 389 1.39 13.53 -2.49
C LEU A 389 0.95 12.29 -3.28
N LEU A 390 -0.28 12.31 -3.79
CA LEU A 390 -0.81 11.24 -4.62
C LEU A 390 -1.31 11.80 -5.95
N HIS A 391 -0.89 11.17 -7.06
CA HIS A 391 -1.32 11.57 -8.40
C HIS A 391 -1.19 10.40 -9.39
N ASP A 392 -1.90 10.48 -10.50
CA ASP A 392 -1.86 9.45 -11.56
C ASP A 392 -2.09 8.01 -11.07
N ASN A 393 -2.83 7.85 -9.95
CA ASN A 393 -3.25 6.56 -9.44
C ASN A 393 -4.55 6.15 -10.13
N GLN A 394 -4.41 5.50 -11.27
CA GLN A 394 -5.51 5.18 -12.18
C GLN A 394 -5.13 4.00 -13.06
N ARG A 395 -6.06 3.54 -13.87
CA ARG A 395 -5.75 2.57 -14.92
C ARG A 395 -5.15 3.26 -16.15
N PRO A 396 -4.24 2.61 -16.85
CA PRO A 396 -3.82 3.06 -18.17
C PRO A 396 -5.02 3.30 -19.09
N ALA A 397 -4.88 4.22 -20.04
CA ALA A 397 -5.96 4.61 -20.93
C ALA A 397 -6.65 3.44 -21.65
N PHE A 398 -5.92 2.40 -22.00
CA PHE A 398 -6.42 1.22 -22.69
C PHE A 398 -7.10 0.18 -21.77
N ALA A 399 -6.87 0.24 -20.47
CA ALA A 399 -7.52 -0.62 -19.49
C ALA A 399 -9.02 -0.35 -19.32
N LYS A 400 -9.57 0.70 -19.95
CA LYS A 400 -10.99 1.05 -20.00
C LYS A 400 -11.89 -0.10 -20.50
N GLN A 401 -11.37 -0.96 -21.34
CA GLN A 401 -12.12 -2.10 -21.89
C GLN A 401 -12.16 -3.29 -20.93
N LEU A 402 -11.42 -3.27 -19.85
CA LEU A 402 -11.47 -4.29 -18.82
C LEU A 402 -12.74 -4.09 -18.00
N LYS A 403 -13.83 -4.75 -18.39
CA LYS A 403 -15.05 -4.81 -17.58
C LYS A 403 -14.74 -5.47 -16.24
N GLY A 404 -15.10 -4.77 -15.18
CA GLY A 404 -15.10 -5.29 -13.81
C GLY A 404 -13.82 -5.07 -13.02
N GLY A 405 -13.97 -4.59 -11.85
CA GLY A 405 -13.29 -5.03 -10.66
C GLY A 405 -11.99 -4.37 -10.27
N MET A 406 -11.43 -3.37 -10.94
CA MET A 406 -10.29 -2.67 -10.37
C MET A 406 -10.68 -1.27 -9.94
N MET A 407 -10.61 -1.04 -8.63
CA MET A 407 -10.77 0.27 -8.01
C MET A 407 -9.51 1.09 -8.24
N CYS A 408 -9.67 2.40 -8.48
CA CYS A 408 -8.57 3.29 -8.82
C CYS A 408 -8.77 4.62 -8.09
N GLN A 409 -8.25 4.76 -6.89
CA GLN A 409 -8.34 5.99 -6.11
C GLN A 409 -6.96 6.35 -5.53
N ASP A 410 -6.79 7.63 -5.17
CA ASP A 410 -5.64 8.02 -4.36
C ASP A 410 -5.74 7.40 -2.97
N ILE A 411 -6.89 7.51 -2.31
CA ILE A 411 -7.14 6.92 -0.99
C ILE A 411 -8.50 6.21 -0.98
N PHE A 412 -8.50 4.96 -0.53
CA PHE A 412 -9.71 4.20 -0.23
C PHE A 412 -9.71 3.80 1.25
N VAL A 413 -10.79 4.13 1.96
CA VAL A 413 -11.06 3.65 3.32
C VAL A 413 -12.27 2.76 3.27
N GLU A 414 -12.09 1.49 3.63
CA GLU A 414 -13.12 0.45 3.51
C GLU A 414 -13.33 -0.27 4.83
N VAL A 415 -14.58 -0.48 5.19
CA VAL A 415 -15.08 -1.34 6.27
C VAL A 415 -14.38 -1.09 7.61
N GLY A 416 -14.30 0.19 8.00
CA GLY A 416 -13.80 0.64 9.30
C GLY A 416 -14.84 1.43 10.08
N HIS A 417 -14.70 1.46 11.39
CA HIS A 417 -15.55 2.25 12.29
C HIS A 417 -14.90 3.59 12.70
N GLY A 418 -13.70 3.85 12.20
CA GLY A 418 -12.92 5.03 12.60
C GLY A 418 -12.31 4.90 14.03
N PRO A 419 -11.64 5.95 14.51
CA PRO A 419 -11.35 7.18 13.80
C PRO A 419 -10.29 6.99 12.70
N THR A 420 -10.48 7.58 11.54
CA THR A 420 -9.47 7.67 10.50
C THR A 420 -9.22 9.13 10.16
N LEU A 421 -7.99 9.62 10.34
CA LEU A 421 -7.59 10.99 10.07
C LEU A 421 -6.92 11.10 8.69
N ILE A 422 -7.40 12.02 7.85
CA ILE A 422 -6.83 12.33 6.53
C ILE A 422 -6.57 13.84 6.49
N ASP A 423 -5.31 14.26 6.62
CA ASP A 423 -5.00 15.67 6.74
C ASP A 423 -3.79 16.15 5.93
N ASN A 424 -3.87 17.38 5.45
CA ASN A 424 -2.78 18.02 4.72
C ASN A 424 -2.28 17.24 3.49
N ASN A 425 -3.10 16.37 2.88
CA ASN A 425 -2.70 15.64 1.67
C ASN A 425 -2.97 16.45 0.40
N ILE A 426 -2.23 16.14 -0.65
CA ILE A 426 -2.42 16.63 -2.01
C ILE A 426 -2.83 15.44 -2.87
N LEU A 427 -4.11 15.40 -3.27
CA LEU A 427 -4.74 14.30 -4.00
C LEU A 427 -5.15 14.79 -5.39
N LEU A 428 -4.42 14.38 -6.42
CA LEU A 428 -4.54 14.95 -7.75
C LEU A 428 -5.08 13.99 -8.81
N SER A 429 -5.28 12.71 -8.50
CA SER A 429 -5.89 11.76 -9.44
C SER A 429 -7.37 12.07 -9.69
N ASP A 430 -7.91 11.67 -10.84
CA ASP A 430 -9.31 11.92 -11.21
C ASP A 430 -10.32 11.30 -10.23
N ALA A 431 -9.95 10.19 -9.58
CA ALA A 431 -10.64 9.62 -8.44
C ALA A 431 -9.76 9.76 -7.20
N SER A 432 -10.03 10.75 -6.37
CA SER A 432 -9.20 11.00 -5.19
C SER A 432 -9.58 10.12 -4.01
N LEU A 433 -10.86 9.92 -3.76
CA LEU A 433 -11.32 9.30 -2.51
C LEU A 433 -12.46 8.32 -2.75
N ARG A 434 -12.44 7.22 -1.99
CA ARG A 434 -13.57 6.31 -1.87
C ARG A 434 -13.80 5.97 -0.40
N PHE A 435 -15.04 6.11 0.05
CA PHE A 435 -15.48 5.73 1.39
C PHE A 435 -16.52 4.63 1.32
N ALA A 436 -16.21 3.49 1.90
CA ALA A 436 -17.13 2.40 2.21
C ALA A 436 -17.03 2.13 3.72
N THR A 437 -17.09 3.18 4.53
CA THR A 437 -16.69 3.22 5.93
C THR A 437 -17.49 4.26 6.70
N GLN A 438 -17.16 4.47 7.95
CA GLN A 438 -17.64 5.56 8.81
C GLN A 438 -16.51 6.09 9.69
N GLY A 439 -16.70 7.24 10.31
CA GLY A 439 -15.74 7.79 11.27
C GLY A 439 -14.45 8.32 10.63
N VAL A 440 -14.55 9.03 9.51
CA VAL A 440 -13.42 9.69 8.84
C VAL A 440 -13.41 11.18 9.15
N ALA A 441 -12.26 11.74 9.45
CA ALA A 441 -12.06 13.19 9.53
C ALA A 441 -11.05 13.67 8.49
N MET A 442 -11.50 14.56 7.61
CA MET A 442 -10.71 15.19 6.57
C MET A 442 -10.44 16.65 6.93
N VAL A 443 -9.17 17.01 7.08
CA VAL A 443 -8.76 18.34 7.52
C VAL A 443 -7.64 18.89 6.65
N HIS A 444 -7.84 20.07 6.04
CA HIS A 444 -6.78 20.76 5.29
C HIS A 444 -6.23 20.03 4.05
N ASN A 445 -7.01 19.18 3.38
CA ASN A 445 -6.56 18.53 2.16
C ASN A 445 -6.83 19.38 0.91
N LEU A 446 -6.05 19.16 -0.16
CA LEU A 446 -6.37 19.54 -1.52
C LEU A 446 -6.84 18.31 -2.28
N ILE A 447 -8.09 18.32 -2.76
CA ILE A 447 -8.74 17.18 -3.42
C ILE A 447 -9.18 17.62 -4.82
N CYS A 448 -8.57 17.06 -5.85
CA CYS A 448 -8.84 17.42 -7.25
C CYS A 448 -9.63 16.38 -8.04
N GLY A 449 -9.94 15.24 -7.44
CA GLY A 449 -10.73 14.18 -8.03
C GLY A 449 -12.01 13.88 -7.26
N ALA A 450 -12.81 12.97 -7.80
CA ALA A 450 -14.08 12.59 -7.22
C ALA A 450 -13.90 11.96 -5.82
N LEU A 451 -14.83 12.27 -4.93
CA LEU A 451 -15.09 11.53 -3.69
C LEU A 451 -16.31 10.64 -3.94
N THR A 452 -16.17 9.35 -3.73
CA THR A 452 -17.24 8.38 -3.88
C THR A 452 -17.58 7.78 -2.51
N CYS A 453 -18.85 7.76 -2.16
CA CYS A 453 -19.37 7.08 -0.99
C CYS A 453 -20.13 5.83 -1.42
N VAL A 454 -19.73 4.67 -0.94
CA VAL A 454 -20.39 3.39 -1.24
C VAL A 454 -21.29 3.02 -0.07
N GLY A 455 -22.61 3.07 -0.27
CA GLY A 455 -23.59 2.90 0.79
C GLY A 455 -23.81 1.45 1.18
N GLU A 456 -24.73 0.78 0.51
CA GLU A 456 -25.33 -0.46 1.01
C GLU A 456 -24.45 -1.72 0.93
N GLY A 457 -23.38 -1.73 0.13
CA GLY A 457 -22.57 -2.91 -0.13
C GLY A 457 -21.79 -3.47 1.07
N THR A 458 -21.77 -2.77 2.19
CA THR A 458 -21.00 -3.14 3.39
C THR A 458 -21.87 -3.57 4.56
N SER A 459 -23.19 -3.40 4.48
CA SER A 459 -24.12 -3.65 5.58
C SER A 459 -24.14 -5.09 6.09
N TRP A 460 -23.73 -6.07 5.29
CA TRP A 460 -23.65 -7.47 5.69
C TRP A 460 -22.27 -7.89 6.24
N ARG A 461 -21.28 -6.98 6.22
CA ARG A 461 -19.92 -7.23 6.70
C ARG A 461 -19.76 -6.88 8.17
N TYR A 462 -20.39 -7.56 9.09
CA TYR A 462 -20.17 -7.34 10.52
C TYR A 462 -18.68 -7.26 10.84
N THR A 463 -18.19 -6.03 11.01
CA THR A 463 -16.78 -5.71 11.12
C THR A 463 -16.40 -5.52 12.59
N PRO A 464 -15.26 -6.07 13.03
CA PRO A 464 -14.75 -5.80 14.36
C PRO A 464 -14.37 -4.32 14.53
N TYR A 465 -14.55 -3.81 15.74
CA TYR A 465 -13.89 -2.59 16.20
C TYR A 465 -13.19 -2.85 17.53
N HIS A 466 -12.19 -2.06 17.82
CA HIS A 466 -11.19 -2.35 18.81
C HIS A 466 -11.26 -1.41 20.01
N MET A 467 -10.72 -1.83 21.14
CA MET A 467 -10.45 -0.92 22.25
C MET A 467 -9.51 0.20 21.79
N PRO A 468 -9.72 1.45 22.22
CA PRO A 468 -8.87 2.57 21.82
C PRO A 468 -7.37 2.27 21.97
N HIS A 469 -6.59 2.51 20.89
CA HIS A 469 -5.14 2.29 20.83
C HIS A 469 -4.69 0.86 21.16
N ARG A 470 -5.53 -0.14 20.87
CA ARG A 470 -5.29 -1.56 21.17
C ARG A 470 -5.76 -2.45 20.03
N THR A 471 -5.30 -3.70 20.07
CA THR A 471 -5.72 -4.73 19.12
C THR A 471 -6.89 -5.58 19.65
N GLU A 472 -7.25 -5.46 20.92
CA GLU A 472 -8.36 -6.22 21.51
C GLU A 472 -9.70 -5.80 20.92
N VAL A 473 -10.44 -6.79 20.42
CA VAL A 473 -11.77 -6.57 19.85
C VAL A 473 -12.74 -6.13 20.97
N MET A 474 -13.40 -5.00 20.74
CA MET A 474 -14.43 -4.45 21.63
C MET A 474 -15.83 -4.93 21.24
N GLY A 475 -16.08 -5.02 19.92
CA GLY A 475 -17.38 -5.44 19.41
C GLY A 475 -17.36 -5.66 17.90
N PHE A 476 -18.55 -5.91 17.36
CA PHE A 476 -18.81 -6.11 15.93
C PHE A 476 -20.05 -5.34 15.53
N MET A 477 -19.94 -4.55 14.50
CA MET A 477 -21.08 -3.85 13.92
C MET A 477 -20.97 -3.80 12.40
N THR A 478 -22.08 -3.66 11.73
CA THR A 478 -22.11 -3.30 10.30
C THR A 478 -21.75 -1.83 10.15
N ILE A 479 -21.27 -1.45 8.98
CA ILE A 479 -20.97 -0.05 8.69
C ILE A 479 -22.27 0.70 8.43
N LEU A 480 -22.53 1.72 9.23
CA LEU A 480 -23.72 2.57 9.12
C LEU A 480 -23.53 3.74 8.16
N HIS A 481 -22.29 4.06 7.84
CA HIS A 481 -21.87 5.25 7.11
C HIS A 481 -22.20 6.56 7.82
N GLY A 482 -21.54 7.64 7.44
CA GLY A 482 -21.54 8.90 8.17
C GLY A 482 -20.54 8.87 9.31
N ASP A 483 -20.80 9.62 10.36
CA ASP A 483 -19.80 9.92 11.40
C ASP A 483 -18.53 10.58 10.79
N ASP A 484 -18.73 11.30 9.67
CA ASP A 484 -17.66 11.89 8.87
C ASP A 484 -17.55 13.40 9.10
N ARG A 485 -16.33 13.91 9.07
CA ARG A 485 -16.00 15.31 9.35
C ARG A 485 -15.17 15.89 8.21
N PHE A 486 -15.61 17.06 7.70
CA PHE A 486 -14.94 17.78 6.61
C PHE A 486 -14.63 19.21 7.05
N TYR A 487 -13.37 19.54 7.30
CA TYR A 487 -12.95 20.84 7.79
C TYR A 487 -11.81 21.44 6.97
N ASN A 488 -11.98 22.67 6.50
CA ASN A 488 -10.91 23.43 5.86
C ASN A 488 -10.26 22.74 4.65
N ASN A 489 -10.96 21.83 3.96
CA ASN A 489 -10.47 21.21 2.74
C ASN A 489 -10.69 22.12 1.53
N ILE A 490 -9.92 21.91 0.48
CA ILE A 490 -10.13 22.53 -0.83
C ILE A 490 -10.51 21.44 -1.83
N PHE A 491 -11.69 21.53 -2.40
CA PHE A 491 -12.19 20.67 -3.45
C PHE A 491 -12.16 21.42 -4.78
N VAL A 492 -11.47 20.88 -5.78
CA VAL A 492 -11.35 21.46 -7.11
C VAL A 492 -11.89 20.48 -8.14
N GLN A 493 -12.94 20.86 -8.87
CA GLN A 493 -13.44 20.08 -10.00
C GLN A 493 -12.42 20.11 -11.13
N LYS A 494 -11.49 19.16 -11.16
CA LYS A 494 -10.80 18.82 -12.38
C LYS A 494 -11.81 18.14 -13.31
N TRP A 495 -11.62 18.30 -14.59
CA TRP A 495 -12.47 17.61 -15.55
C TRP A 495 -12.42 16.11 -15.23
N PRO A 496 -13.57 15.45 -14.95
CA PRO A 496 -13.59 14.02 -15.09
C PRO A 496 -13.24 13.76 -16.53
N SER A 497 -12.14 13.09 -16.77
CA SER A 497 -11.85 12.63 -18.13
C SER A 497 -13.07 11.83 -18.59
N GLU A 498 -13.46 11.94 -19.86
CA GLU A 498 -14.51 11.07 -20.44
C GLU A 498 -14.20 9.61 -20.14
N ASP A 499 -12.95 9.32 -19.90
CA ASP A 499 -12.34 8.06 -19.58
C ASP A 499 -12.71 7.55 -18.17
N PHE A 500 -12.76 8.42 -17.17
CA PHE A 500 -13.23 8.09 -15.83
C PHE A 500 -14.72 7.73 -15.85
N ILE A 501 -15.48 8.40 -16.68
CA ILE A 501 -16.91 8.17 -16.92
C ILE A 501 -17.19 6.73 -17.35
N THR A 502 -16.41 6.21 -18.29
CA THR A 502 -16.61 4.86 -18.84
C THR A 502 -16.08 3.74 -17.97
N MET A 503 -15.17 4.02 -17.06
CA MET A 503 -14.60 3.02 -16.14
C MET A 503 -15.54 2.64 -14.98
N HIS A 504 -16.46 3.51 -14.62
CA HIS A 504 -17.37 3.34 -13.49
C HIS A 504 -18.83 3.05 -13.88
N ASP A 505 -19.14 2.98 -15.16
CA ASP A 505 -20.44 2.53 -15.66
C ASP A 505 -20.65 1.01 -15.54
N SER A 506 -19.80 0.30 -14.86
CA SER A 506 -19.89 -1.14 -14.67
C SER A 506 -20.46 -1.51 -13.32
N ASP A 507 -21.15 -2.62 -13.27
CA ASP A 507 -21.83 -3.39 -12.25
C ASP A 507 -21.41 -3.27 -10.75
N ASP A 508 -20.49 -2.36 -10.38
CA ASP A 508 -19.94 -2.19 -9.02
C ASP A 508 -20.74 -1.22 -8.14
N GLY A 509 -21.91 -0.79 -8.57
CA GLY A 509 -22.73 0.18 -7.81
C GLY A 509 -22.18 1.60 -7.81
N PHE A 510 -21.22 1.91 -8.67
CA PHE A 510 -20.80 3.28 -8.92
C PHE A 510 -21.79 3.96 -9.84
N ASP A 511 -22.55 4.86 -9.28
CA ASP A 511 -23.49 5.67 -10.03
C ASP A 511 -22.73 6.67 -10.94
N SER A 512 -23.19 6.81 -12.17
CA SER A 512 -22.69 7.78 -13.14
C SER A 512 -22.75 9.24 -12.63
N GLU A 513 -23.55 9.52 -11.62
CA GLU A 513 -23.65 10.82 -10.97
C GLU A 513 -22.53 11.13 -9.99
N ASN A 514 -21.78 10.13 -9.52
CA ASN A 514 -20.69 10.27 -8.52
C ASN A 514 -19.37 10.84 -9.08
N ARG A 515 -19.47 11.65 -10.13
CA ARG A 515 -18.29 12.22 -10.82
C ARG A 515 -17.96 13.64 -10.38
N LYS A 516 -18.82 14.23 -9.59
CA LYS A 516 -18.58 15.58 -9.06
C LYS A 516 -17.69 15.52 -7.84
N VAL A 517 -16.69 16.36 -7.85
CA VAL A 517 -15.85 16.61 -6.70
C VAL A 517 -16.64 17.37 -5.64
N GLY A 518 -16.37 17.09 -4.38
CA GLY A 518 -17.00 17.75 -3.25
C GLY A 518 -17.68 16.81 -2.27
N THR A 519 -18.54 17.34 -1.41
CA THR A 519 -19.19 16.61 -0.30
C THR A 519 -20.69 16.42 -0.51
N TRP A 520 -21.24 16.79 -1.67
CA TRP A 520 -22.66 16.72 -2.00
C TRP A 520 -23.28 15.32 -1.90
N MET A 521 -22.49 14.25 -2.00
CA MET A 521 -22.97 12.87 -1.87
C MET A 521 -23.48 12.55 -0.47
N PHE A 522 -23.18 13.38 0.50
CA PHE A 522 -23.72 13.26 1.86
C PHE A 522 -25.06 14.02 2.06
N ASP A 523 -25.70 14.52 0.98
CA ASP A 523 -26.93 15.31 1.08
C ASP A 523 -28.09 14.58 1.80
N GLU A 524 -28.14 13.26 1.73
CA GLU A 524 -29.13 12.46 2.44
C GLU A 524 -28.76 12.14 3.91
N TYR A 525 -27.54 12.50 4.34
CA TYR A 525 -27.07 12.26 5.71
C TYR A 525 -27.52 13.37 6.66
N PRO A 526 -27.90 13.03 7.92
CA PRO A 526 -28.35 14.03 8.88
C PRO A 526 -27.17 14.87 9.41
N THR A 527 -27.50 16.09 9.84
CA THR A 527 -26.65 16.84 10.78
C THR A 527 -26.70 16.19 12.15
N TYR A 528 -25.74 16.52 13.02
CA TYR A 528 -25.79 16.06 14.42
C TYR A 528 -27.08 16.50 15.15
N ASP A 529 -27.52 17.74 14.94
CA ASP A 529 -28.73 18.27 15.58
C ASP A 529 -29.99 17.55 15.12
N GLU A 530 -30.10 17.21 13.83
CA GLU A 530 -31.20 16.39 13.31
C GLU A 530 -31.17 14.98 13.89
N TRP A 531 -30.01 14.36 13.91
CA TRP A 531 -29.82 12.98 14.41
C TRP A 531 -30.13 12.88 15.90
N ILE A 532 -29.56 13.77 16.74
CA ILE A 532 -29.75 13.75 18.19
C ILE A 532 -31.18 14.12 18.63
N SER A 533 -31.87 14.95 17.82
CA SER A 533 -33.26 15.37 18.11
C SER A 533 -34.27 14.22 18.08
N GLN A 534 -33.89 13.08 17.50
CA GLN A 534 -34.73 11.88 17.47
C GLN A 534 -34.87 11.22 18.85
N PHE A 535 -34.03 11.57 19.81
CA PHE A 535 -33.97 10.95 21.12
C PHE A 535 -34.47 11.91 22.24
N ASP A 536 -35.39 11.44 23.08
CA ASP A 536 -35.91 12.23 24.18
C ASP A 536 -35.19 11.86 25.49
N PHE A 537 -34.15 12.60 25.82
CA PHE A 537 -33.37 12.38 27.05
C PHE A 537 -34.07 12.81 28.34
N THR A 538 -35.29 13.37 28.27
CA THR A 538 -36.07 13.72 29.44
C THR A 538 -36.90 12.55 29.98
N LYS A 539 -36.96 11.45 29.22
CA LYS A 539 -37.69 10.22 29.55
C LYS A 539 -36.73 9.02 29.58
N PRO A 540 -37.13 7.91 30.19
CA PRO A 540 -36.43 6.64 30.03
C PRO A 540 -36.29 6.25 28.56
N ALA A 541 -35.17 5.60 28.19
CA ALA A 541 -34.90 5.20 26.82
C ALA A 541 -36.06 4.36 26.23
N ASP A 542 -36.52 4.76 25.07
CA ASP A 542 -37.51 4.00 24.30
C ASP A 542 -36.80 2.95 23.44
N MET A 543 -36.82 1.71 23.90
CA MET A 543 -36.15 0.59 23.19
C MET A 543 -36.67 0.36 21.79
N LYS A 544 -37.94 0.61 21.52
CA LYS A 544 -38.51 0.48 20.18
C LYS A 544 -37.98 1.54 19.24
N LYS A 545 -37.82 2.78 19.75
CA LYS A 545 -37.20 3.85 18.96
C LYS A 545 -35.74 3.55 18.68
N LEU A 546 -34.98 3.13 19.68
CA LEU A 546 -33.57 2.78 19.50
C LEU A 546 -33.37 1.69 18.45
N GLU A 547 -34.17 0.62 18.50
CA GLU A 547 -34.16 -0.44 17.50
C GLU A 547 -34.58 0.04 16.10
N SER A 548 -35.52 0.97 16.01
CA SER A 548 -36.02 1.45 14.72
C SER A 548 -35.04 2.32 13.96
N VAL A 549 -34.06 2.93 14.64
CA VAL A 549 -33.03 3.81 14.05
C VAL A 549 -31.63 3.17 14.08
N HIS A 550 -31.54 1.92 14.46
CA HIS A 550 -30.27 1.22 14.66
C HIS A 550 -29.39 1.18 13.41
N PHE A 551 -30.00 1.12 12.23
CA PHE A 551 -29.31 1.07 10.95
C PHE A 551 -29.37 2.40 10.15
N ASP A 552 -29.86 3.47 10.77
CA ASP A 552 -29.86 4.78 10.12
C ASP A 552 -28.43 5.31 9.99
N HIS A 553 -28.20 6.13 8.96
CA HIS A 553 -26.93 6.81 8.77
C HIS A 553 -26.56 7.70 9.95
N LEU A 554 -25.28 7.68 10.30
CA LEU A 554 -24.71 8.54 11.32
C LEU A 554 -24.58 9.99 10.79
N PRO A 555 -24.49 11.00 11.68
CA PRO A 555 -24.39 12.38 11.26
C PRO A 555 -23.10 12.74 10.54
N VAL A 556 -23.13 13.84 9.76
CA VAL A 556 -21.98 14.42 9.09
C VAL A 556 -21.76 15.84 9.59
N TRP A 557 -20.51 16.28 9.64
CA TRP A 557 -20.08 17.64 9.98
C TRP A 557 -19.26 18.21 8.84
N SER A 558 -19.57 19.42 8.40
CA SER A 558 -18.84 20.09 7.32
C SER A 558 -18.79 21.59 7.58
N GLU A 559 -17.57 22.15 7.65
CA GLU A 559 -17.37 23.57 7.92
C GLU A 559 -16.05 24.10 7.34
N GLY A 560 -16.12 25.29 6.74
CA GLY A 560 -14.95 26.03 6.30
C GLY A 560 -14.26 25.46 5.07
N ASN A 561 -14.92 24.56 4.34
CA ASN A 561 -14.40 23.97 3.13
C ASN A 561 -14.53 24.92 1.94
N VAL A 562 -13.71 24.69 0.93
CA VAL A 562 -13.62 25.48 -0.30
C VAL A 562 -14.00 24.60 -1.48
N TYR A 563 -14.89 25.11 -2.33
CA TYR A 563 -15.40 24.39 -3.50
C TYR A 563 -15.18 25.24 -4.76
N LEU A 564 -14.30 24.78 -5.63
CA LEU A 564 -13.82 25.55 -6.79
C LEU A 564 -14.10 24.82 -8.10
N ASN A 565 -14.21 25.62 -9.16
CA ASN A 565 -14.36 25.14 -10.54
C ASN A 565 -15.55 24.18 -10.74
N GLY A 566 -16.62 24.35 -9.98
CA GLY A 566 -17.83 23.53 -10.04
C GLY A 566 -17.90 22.37 -9.07
N ALA A 567 -16.92 22.22 -8.18
CA ALA A 567 -17.06 21.34 -7.02
C ALA A 567 -18.28 21.73 -6.19
N LYS A 568 -18.97 20.75 -5.60
CA LYS A 568 -20.26 20.96 -4.96
C LYS A 568 -20.21 20.61 -3.48
N GLU A 569 -20.67 21.55 -2.66
CA GLU A 569 -20.81 21.40 -1.22
C GLU A 569 -21.96 20.47 -0.80
N TRP A 570 -21.87 19.90 0.39
CA TRP A 570 -22.99 19.32 1.11
C TRP A 570 -24.02 20.40 1.47
N LYS A 571 -25.30 20.09 1.36
CA LYS A 571 -26.41 21.04 1.60
C LYS A 571 -26.39 21.72 2.97
N HIS A 572 -25.69 21.15 3.96
CA HIS A 572 -25.53 21.70 5.31
C HIS A 572 -24.11 22.22 5.60
N GLU A 573 -23.30 22.47 4.57
CA GLU A 573 -21.98 23.11 4.75
C GLU A 573 -22.10 24.40 5.54
N LYS A 574 -21.24 24.60 6.54
CA LYS A 574 -21.17 25.81 7.35
C LYS A 574 -19.95 26.63 6.96
N ASN A 575 -20.14 27.95 6.79
CA ASN A 575 -19.04 28.88 6.50
C ASN A 575 -18.13 28.42 5.33
N GLY A 576 -18.71 27.78 4.32
CA GLY A 576 -17.97 27.34 3.13
C GLY A 576 -17.70 28.48 2.15
N PHE A 577 -16.74 28.31 1.27
CA PHE A 577 -16.42 29.22 0.17
C PHE A 577 -16.66 28.52 -1.16
N VAL A 578 -17.51 29.08 -2.00
CA VAL A 578 -17.83 28.53 -3.34
C VAL A 578 -17.46 29.54 -4.40
N SER A 579 -16.68 29.14 -5.40
CA SER A 579 -16.38 30.00 -6.56
C SER A 579 -16.40 29.21 -7.86
N SER A 580 -16.91 29.86 -8.91
CA SER A 580 -16.91 29.37 -10.29
C SER A 580 -15.73 29.90 -11.11
N GLU A 581 -14.79 30.59 -10.50
CA GLU A 581 -13.58 31.06 -11.17
C GLU A 581 -12.76 29.90 -11.66
N ASN A 582 -12.09 30.09 -12.80
CA ASN A 582 -11.26 29.05 -13.39
C ASN A 582 -10.00 28.83 -12.55
N VAL A 583 -9.87 27.63 -12.00
CA VAL A 583 -8.75 27.22 -11.16
C VAL A 583 -7.79 26.36 -11.96
N LYS A 584 -6.52 26.73 -11.91
CA LYS A 584 -5.42 25.93 -12.41
C LYS A 584 -4.84 25.08 -11.27
N VAL A 585 -4.65 23.78 -11.50
CA VAL A 585 -3.90 22.89 -10.63
C VAL A 585 -3.05 21.98 -11.52
N GLU A 586 -1.78 22.26 -11.58
CA GLU A 586 -0.83 21.51 -12.40
C GLU A 586 0.36 21.04 -11.56
N LEU A 587 0.70 19.77 -11.69
CA LEU A 587 1.90 19.19 -11.11
C LEU A 587 2.97 19.07 -12.21
N THR A 588 4.14 19.65 -11.98
CA THR A 588 5.26 19.64 -12.93
C THR A 588 6.46 18.96 -12.29
N GLU A 589 7.04 17.98 -12.98
CA GLU A 589 8.31 17.39 -12.60
C GLU A 589 9.46 18.17 -13.23
N LYS A 590 10.47 18.48 -12.43
CA LYS A 590 11.71 19.08 -12.88
C LYS A 590 12.88 18.57 -12.04
N ASP A 591 13.84 17.93 -12.69
CA ASP A 591 15.05 17.39 -12.04
C ASP A 591 14.73 16.46 -10.85
N GLY A 592 13.75 15.57 -11.03
CA GLY A 592 13.28 14.63 -10.00
C GLY A 592 12.53 15.28 -8.84
N LYS A 593 12.11 16.53 -8.97
CA LYS A 593 11.32 17.28 -7.99
C LYS A 593 9.97 17.65 -8.58
N TYR A 594 8.96 17.70 -7.74
CA TYR A 594 7.59 17.98 -8.15
C TYR A 594 7.14 19.34 -7.60
N PHE A 595 6.59 20.16 -8.47
CA PHE A 595 6.14 21.52 -8.17
C PHE A 595 4.66 21.66 -8.49
N LEU A 596 3.87 22.11 -7.53
CA LEU A 596 2.46 22.40 -7.72
C LEU A 596 2.30 23.87 -8.13
N ASP A 597 1.74 24.07 -9.34
CA ASP A 597 1.38 25.40 -9.86
C ASP A 597 -0.13 25.58 -9.78
N THR A 598 -0.58 26.58 -9.03
CA THR A 598 -2.01 26.87 -8.84
C THR A 598 -2.27 28.32 -8.47
N ASN A 599 -3.46 28.82 -8.86
CA ASN A 599 -3.99 30.15 -8.49
C ASN A 599 -5.04 30.10 -7.38
N ILE A 600 -5.21 28.96 -6.71
CA ILE A 600 -6.24 28.79 -5.67
C ILE A 600 -6.15 29.89 -4.60
N TYR A 601 -4.96 30.15 -4.10
CA TYR A 601 -4.76 31.09 -2.99
C TYR A 601 -4.90 32.56 -3.36
N GLU A 602 -4.92 32.88 -4.66
CA GLU A 602 -5.31 34.20 -5.18
C GLU A 602 -6.83 34.38 -5.12
N ILE A 603 -7.57 33.31 -5.43
CA ILE A 603 -9.06 33.31 -5.42
C ILE A 603 -9.58 33.35 -3.98
N LEU A 604 -8.91 32.69 -3.05
CA LEU A 604 -9.34 32.66 -1.64
C LEU A 604 -9.21 34.02 -0.95
N GLU A 605 -8.35 34.93 -1.42
CA GLU A 605 -8.15 36.28 -0.87
C GLU A 605 -8.05 36.29 0.66
N ASP A 606 -9.13 36.74 1.33
CA ASP A 606 -9.22 36.85 2.78
C ASP A 606 -10.02 35.74 3.44
N PHE A 607 -10.45 34.72 2.71
CA PHE A 607 -11.18 33.61 3.28
C PHE A 607 -10.31 32.83 4.29
N SER A 608 -10.89 32.47 5.43
CA SER A 608 -10.22 31.68 6.46
C SER A 608 -11.21 30.80 7.19
N GLY A 609 -10.75 29.59 7.54
CA GLY A 609 -11.47 28.69 8.41
C GLY A 609 -11.14 28.93 9.89
N ARG A 610 -11.47 27.96 10.72
CA ARG A 610 -11.09 27.94 12.15
C ARG A 610 -10.06 26.88 12.44
N MET A 611 -9.34 27.01 13.54
CA MET A 611 -8.42 25.97 14.01
C MET A 611 -9.21 24.72 14.41
N ILE A 612 -8.76 23.57 13.94
CA ILE A 612 -9.36 22.25 14.22
C ILE A 612 -8.44 21.50 15.16
N ASN A 613 -9.03 20.76 16.08
CA ASN A 613 -8.33 19.95 17.07
C ASN A 613 -9.19 18.74 17.51
N THR A 614 -8.67 17.90 18.38
CA THR A 614 -9.37 16.74 18.95
C THR A 614 -10.71 17.08 19.57
N GLU A 615 -10.83 18.23 20.29
CA GLU A 615 -12.08 18.63 20.92
C GLU A 615 -13.17 18.94 19.88
N VAL A 616 -12.80 19.58 18.77
CA VAL A 616 -13.71 19.88 17.64
C VAL A 616 -14.15 18.60 16.94
N LEU A 617 -13.24 17.68 16.71
CA LEU A 617 -13.53 16.43 16.00
C LEU A 617 -14.33 15.45 16.86
N GLY A 618 -14.11 15.42 18.18
CA GLY A 618 -14.79 14.52 19.10
C GLY A 618 -14.32 13.08 18.97
N LYS A 619 -15.26 12.14 19.07
CA LYS A 619 -15.04 10.69 19.04
C LYS A 619 -15.69 10.06 17.81
N ALA A 620 -15.09 8.97 17.33
CA ALA A 620 -15.76 8.05 16.43
C ALA A 620 -16.87 7.29 17.21
N PHE A 621 -17.96 7.02 16.53
CA PHE A 621 -19.22 6.57 17.18
C PHE A 621 -19.09 5.18 17.83
N GLU A 622 -18.66 4.16 17.08
CA GLU A 622 -18.64 2.78 17.58
C GLU A 622 -17.52 2.52 18.60
N PRO A 623 -16.24 2.86 18.32
CA PRO A 623 -15.17 2.56 19.26
C PRO A 623 -15.09 3.56 20.42
N GLU A 624 -15.83 4.66 20.38
CA GLU A 624 -15.74 5.78 21.33
C GLU A 624 -14.30 6.34 21.48
N GLU A 625 -13.46 6.15 20.48
CA GLU A 625 -12.10 6.65 20.41
C GLU A 625 -12.06 8.07 19.85
N PHE A 626 -11.26 8.94 20.44
CA PHE A 626 -11.09 10.31 19.95
C PHE A 626 -10.32 10.35 18.62
N PHE A 627 -10.61 11.38 17.82
CA PHE A 627 -9.73 11.75 16.72
C PHE A 627 -8.51 12.47 17.30
N GLU A 628 -7.45 11.71 17.55
CA GLU A 628 -6.24 12.15 18.23
C GLU A 628 -4.98 11.48 17.67
N ASN A 629 -3.83 11.75 18.25
CA ASN A 629 -2.60 11.07 17.85
C ASN A 629 -2.62 9.59 18.26
N PRO A 630 -1.93 8.69 17.53
CA PRO A 630 -1.86 7.26 17.86
C PRO A 630 -1.28 6.92 19.23
N ASP A 631 -0.69 7.87 19.92
CA ASP A 631 -0.23 7.73 21.31
C ASP A 631 -1.28 8.17 22.35
N GLY A 632 -2.48 8.54 21.91
CA GLY A 632 -3.57 9.01 22.76
C GLY A 632 -3.43 10.47 23.21
N THR A 633 -2.52 11.24 22.62
CA THR A 633 -2.41 12.68 22.90
C THR A 633 -3.30 13.49 21.98
N PRO A 634 -3.92 14.57 22.46
CA PRO A 634 -4.73 15.44 21.62
C PRO A 634 -3.94 16.01 20.44
N ILE A 635 -4.59 16.14 19.29
CA ILE A 635 -4.03 16.78 18.11
C ILE A 635 -4.62 18.16 17.90
N THR A 636 -3.79 19.09 17.42
CA THR A 636 -4.21 20.36 16.83
C THR A 636 -3.63 20.43 15.42
N PHE A 637 -4.47 20.75 14.42
CA PHE A 637 -4.03 20.85 13.02
C PHE A 637 -3.43 22.23 12.74
N ASP A 638 -2.40 22.59 13.53
CA ASP A 638 -1.69 23.87 13.48
C ASP A 638 -0.44 23.85 12.60
N THR A 639 -0.18 22.72 11.95
CA THR A 639 0.93 22.57 10.99
C THR A 639 0.39 22.26 9.59
N ASP A 640 1.15 22.65 8.59
CA ASP A 640 0.82 22.47 7.17
C ASP A 640 1.55 21.27 6.54
N TYR A 641 1.45 21.18 5.20
CA TYR A 641 2.12 20.15 4.39
C TYR A 641 3.64 20.09 4.59
N PHE A 642 4.28 21.23 4.77
CA PHE A 642 5.72 21.34 4.98
C PHE A 642 6.14 21.33 6.46
N GLY A 643 5.19 21.19 7.38
CA GLY A 643 5.43 21.29 8.82
C GLY A 643 5.54 22.75 9.33
N GLY A 644 5.20 23.74 8.51
CA GLY A 644 5.10 25.13 8.90
C GLY A 644 3.87 25.39 9.78
N HIS A 645 3.99 26.30 10.75
CA HIS A 645 2.87 26.63 11.62
C HIS A 645 1.83 27.49 10.92
N ARG A 646 0.55 27.15 11.12
CA ARG A 646 -0.60 27.96 10.70
C ARG A 646 -0.77 29.13 11.68
N GLY A 647 -0.87 30.33 11.12
CA GLY A 647 -1.10 31.54 11.91
C GLY A 647 -2.52 31.64 12.47
N ALA A 648 -2.84 32.79 13.07
CA ALA A 648 -4.18 33.09 13.57
C ALA A 648 -5.25 33.09 12.46
N LYS A 649 -4.87 33.41 11.23
CA LYS A 649 -5.69 33.25 10.03
C LYS A 649 -5.45 31.85 9.48
N VAL A 650 -6.40 30.96 9.68
CA VAL A 650 -6.29 29.56 9.24
C VAL A 650 -6.71 29.48 7.76
N ILE A 651 -5.74 29.30 6.89
CA ILE A 651 -5.98 29.13 5.45
C ILE A 651 -6.39 27.68 5.18
N PRO A 652 -7.52 27.42 4.46
CA PRO A 652 -7.88 26.07 4.04
C PRO A 652 -6.85 25.42 3.10
N GLY A 653 -6.87 24.09 3.04
CA GLY A 653 -5.96 23.31 2.21
C GLY A 653 -4.62 23.06 2.87
N PRO A 654 -3.67 22.41 2.14
CA PRO A 654 -2.45 21.85 2.72
C PRO A 654 -1.38 22.88 3.08
N PHE A 655 -1.45 24.12 2.59
CA PHE A 655 -0.42 25.14 2.84
C PHE A 655 -0.87 26.18 3.85
N ALA A 656 0.04 26.59 4.75
CA ALA A 656 -0.22 27.63 5.73
C ALA A 656 -0.11 29.04 5.15
N GLU A 657 0.75 29.22 4.15
CA GLU A 657 1.07 30.49 3.53
C GLU A 657 0.92 30.43 2.01
N LYS A 658 0.53 31.53 1.39
CA LYS A 658 0.37 31.63 -0.06
C LYS A 658 1.71 31.39 -0.80
N GLU A 659 2.80 31.82 -0.20
CA GLU A 659 4.16 31.71 -0.73
C GLU A 659 4.69 30.26 -0.75
N ASP A 660 4.00 29.32 -0.14
CA ASP A 660 4.34 27.91 -0.17
C ASP A 660 3.99 27.23 -1.51
N VAL A 661 3.10 27.85 -2.27
CA VAL A 661 2.81 27.42 -3.64
C VAL A 661 4.05 27.59 -4.53
N GLY A 662 4.36 26.56 -5.32
CA GLY A 662 5.56 26.55 -6.17
C GLY A 662 6.81 26.00 -5.52
N LYS A 663 6.77 25.63 -4.22
CA LYS A 663 7.82 24.83 -3.58
C LYS A 663 7.74 23.37 -4.07
N ASN A 664 8.84 22.64 -3.91
CA ASN A 664 8.83 21.21 -4.15
C ASN A 664 7.88 20.49 -3.18
N VAL A 665 6.80 19.91 -3.71
CA VAL A 665 5.80 19.16 -2.94
C VAL A 665 6.16 17.66 -2.83
N ASN A 666 7.21 17.20 -3.50
CA ASN A 666 7.79 15.88 -3.29
C ASN A 666 8.82 15.97 -2.16
N ILE A 667 8.45 15.52 -0.98
CA ILE A 667 9.32 15.54 0.20
C ILE A 667 10.33 14.38 0.17
N CYS A 668 9.97 13.27 -0.48
CA CYS A 668 10.88 12.17 -0.71
C CYS A 668 11.97 12.61 -1.70
N THR A 669 13.17 12.80 -1.21
CA THR A 669 14.32 12.97 -2.10
C THR A 669 14.55 11.64 -2.80
N ALA A 670 14.40 11.63 -4.13
CA ALA A 670 14.93 10.53 -4.93
C ALA A 670 16.41 10.34 -4.57
N PHE A 671 16.83 9.09 -4.39
CA PHE A 671 18.21 8.72 -4.07
C PHE A 671 19.18 9.21 -5.16
#